data_f9a6cfa1e5d5e77953ec9345bc80e680
#
_entry.id   f9a6cfa1e5d5e77953ec9345bc80e680
#
_cell.length_a   1.000
_cell.length_b   1.000
_cell.length_c   1.000
_cell.angle_alpha   90.00
_cell.angle_beta   90.00
_cell.angle_gamma   90.00
#
_symmetry.space_group_name_H-M   'P 1'
#
loop_
_entity.id
_entity.type
_entity.pdbx_description
1 polymer ?
#
loop_
_entity_poly.entity_id
_entity_poly.type
_entity_poly.pdbx_seq_one_letter_code
_entity_poly.pdbx_strand_id
1 'polypeptide(L)'
;MAKSKKETPLMTQYNTIKGKYPDALLLFRVGDFYETFGQDAVKTSQILGIVLTKRNNGEGSVELAGFPHHSIDSYLPKLVRAGMRVAICDQLEDPKMVKGIVKRGVTELVTPGVTFNDQVLNSKKNNFLLSLHKEKEKYGIALVDISTGEFLVSEGNLEKLLHIVNTFDPSEIIFQRSVQIPEQIKNKNAFKLEDWAFQYNFAYEKLTGHFKTNSLKGFGVENLPLAITAAGAIFAYLVEDTHHNLLSHITKLQIIPQEDYLMMDNFTLRNLEIVYPSNPQGKSLLDIIDKTSTPMGGRLLRRRIILPLKSVDEISRRLSLIDFLNENDPLKYEIGQLLKSISDLDRLMGKLAAEKISPKELGYLRQSLINIHKIKALLHPHADVLAWLEPLFDLEELIEYLQNHLNEELPVSIAKGNVVKNGVSEELDRLRNLQSKGRGFLDEMCQREIERTGITSLKIDFNNVFGYYIEVRNTHKDKVPGDWVRKQTLVNAERYITEELKEYENQILGAEEKISVLESQLYRNVCAETMVYIDQIQGNSNIIAQLDVAAGLSELAVSESYTKPILNDGYAIDLKEARHPIIENALPLGEKYIPNDIFLDKDSQQIIMVTGPNMAGKSAILRQTAIVCLLAQIGSFVPAKHAEIGLLDKIFTRVGATDNISAGESTFMVEMNEAANILNNISERSLILLDEIGRGTSTYDGVSIAWAIAEYLHQHTTQAKTLFATHYHELNEMTVNFERVKNFHVSIQENKGNIIFMRKLVPGGSEHSFGIHVAKLAGMPAKVVNRANEILKTLEASRSQEGGTSENIKRVTEENMQLSFFQLDDPVLENIREELTKIDINTLTPIEALMKLNAIKKMIGG
;
A
#
# COMPACT_ATOMS: atom_id res chain seq x y z
N MET A 1 31.49 11.63 43.86
CA MET A 1 31.64 12.19 42.50
C MET A 1 32.42 11.20 41.67
N ALA A 2 31.71 10.45 40.76
CA ALA A 2 32.37 9.52 39.85
C ALA A 2 33.16 10.35 38.81
N LYS A 3 34.46 10.09 38.64
CA LYS A 3 35.25 10.67 37.57
C LYS A 3 34.61 10.43 36.23
N SER A 4 34.19 11.48 35.51
CA SER A 4 33.72 11.39 34.14
C SER A 4 34.84 10.73 33.30
N LYS A 5 34.54 9.56 32.71
CA LYS A 5 35.45 8.93 31.76
C LYS A 5 35.68 9.93 30.62
N LYS A 6 36.97 10.25 30.32
CA LYS A 6 37.33 11.13 29.19
C LYS A 6 36.98 10.41 27.89
N GLU A 7 35.84 10.80 27.28
CA GLU A 7 35.46 10.38 25.94
C GLU A 7 36.40 10.98 24.90
N THR A 8 36.56 10.29 23.78
CA THR A 8 37.29 10.85 22.65
C THR A 8 36.52 12.03 22.05
N PRO A 9 37.19 13.07 21.53
CA PRO A 9 36.48 14.23 20.95
C PRO A 9 35.50 13.88 19.84
N LEU A 10 35.75 12.81 19.07
CA LEU A 10 34.82 12.30 18.06
C LEU A 10 33.57 11.77 18.70
N MET A 11 33.67 11.00 19.79
CA MET A 11 32.48 10.46 20.49
C MET A 11 31.71 11.56 21.22
N THR A 12 32.39 12.60 21.72
CA THR A 12 31.71 13.78 22.28
C THR A 12 30.84 14.47 21.21
N GLN A 13 31.40 14.64 19.98
CA GLN A 13 30.62 15.20 18.85
C GLN A 13 29.45 14.30 18.48
N TYR A 14 29.66 12.98 18.40
CA TYR A 14 28.60 11.99 18.14
C TYR A 14 27.50 12.09 19.19
N ASN A 15 27.84 12.02 20.49
CA ASN A 15 26.86 12.05 21.59
C ASN A 15 26.07 13.37 21.64
N THR A 16 26.73 14.49 21.30
CA THR A 16 26.09 15.82 21.23
C THR A 16 25.03 15.84 20.10
N ILE A 17 25.33 15.26 18.93
CA ILE A 17 24.40 15.19 17.80
C ILE A 17 23.33 14.16 18.10
N LYS A 18 23.68 12.96 18.59
CA LYS A 18 22.72 11.91 18.98
C LYS A 18 21.72 12.41 20.03
N GLY A 19 22.15 13.25 20.96
CA GLY A 19 21.28 13.85 21.95
C GLY A 19 20.18 14.75 21.38
N LYS A 20 20.38 15.31 20.18
CA LYS A 20 19.36 16.07 19.45
C LYS A 20 18.37 15.15 18.70
N TYR A 21 18.80 13.97 18.31
CA TYR A 21 18.00 12.98 17.56
C TYR A 21 17.97 11.62 18.29
N PRO A 22 17.45 11.55 19.52
CA PRO A 22 17.55 10.36 20.37
C PRO A 22 16.86 9.14 19.75
N ASP A 23 15.77 9.34 19.02
CA ASP A 23 14.94 8.30 18.43
C ASP A 23 15.35 7.92 16.99
N ALA A 24 16.32 8.62 16.40
CA ALA A 24 16.84 8.32 15.07
C ALA A 24 18.17 7.56 15.15
N LEU A 25 18.33 6.58 14.28
CA LEU A 25 19.61 5.91 14.05
C LEU A 25 20.55 6.90 13.37
N LEU A 26 21.70 7.19 14.02
CA LEU A 26 22.64 8.19 13.53
C LEU A 26 23.72 7.56 12.65
N LEU A 27 23.66 7.79 11.32
CA LEU A 27 24.73 7.47 10.39
C LEU A 27 25.77 8.59 10.43
N PHE A 28 26.85 8.36 11.13
CA PHE A 28 27.87 9.37 11.40
C PHE A 28 29.08 9.19 10.49
N ARG A 29 29.35 10.16 9.64
CA ARG A 29 30.45 10.05 8.66
C ARG A 29 31.83 10.17 9.31
N VAL A 30 32.62 9.12 9.13
CA VAL A 30 34.03 9.07 9.61
C VAL A 30 34.90 8.66 8.43
N GLY A 31 35.55 9.64 7.82
CA GLY A 31 36.30 9.42 6.58
C GLY A 31 35.41 8.91 5.45
N ASP A 32 35.72 7.73 4.90
CA ASP A 32 35.00 7.13 3.80
C ASP A 32 33.86 6.20 4.25
N PHE A 33 33.50 6.17 5.55
CA PHE A 33 32.47 5.31 6.10
C PHE A 33 31.38 6.13 6.79
N TYR A 34 30.15 5.60 6.74
CA TYR A 34 29.13 5.91 7.74
C TYR A 34 29.23 4.88 8.85
N GLU A 35 29.47 5.37 10.07
CA GLU A 35 29.59 4.56 11.27
C GLU A 35 28.42 4.82 12.22
N THR A 36 27.96 3.77 12.88
CA THR A 36 26.96 3.81 13.95
C THR A 36 27.58 3.28 15.24
N PHE A 37 27.16 3.80 16.41
CA PHE A 37 27.77 3.45 17.68
C PHE A 37 26.72 2.97 18.70
N GLY A 38 27.15 2.12 19.65
CA GLY A 38 26.32 1.62 20.74
C GLY A 38 25.08 0.86 20.27
N GLN A 39 23.92 1.23 20.78
CA GLN A 39 22.65 0.57 20.41
C GLN A 39 22.29 0.73 18.93
N ASP A 40 22.65 1.88 18.34
CA ASP A 40 22.45 2.09 16.91
C ASP A 40 23.28 1.11 16.07
N ALA A 41 24.51 0.80 16.50
CA ALA A 41 25.37 -0.18 15.83
C ALA A 41 24.78 -1.60 15.88
N VAL A 42 24.23 -2.00 17.04
CA VAL A 42 23.61 -3.31 17.19
C VAL A 42 22.41 -3.44 16.24
N LYS A 43 21.51 -2.43 16.22
CA LYS A 43 20.35 -2.42 15.31
C LYS A 43 20.78 -2.41 13.84
N THR A 44 21.76 -1.58 13.49
CA THR A 44 22.30 -1.49 12.12
C THR A 44 22.86 -2.83 11.66
N SER A 45 23.67 -3.49 12.51
CA SER A 45 24.25 -4.81 12.22
C SER A 45 23.16 -5.86 11.98
N GLN A 46 22.12 -5.90 12.83
CA GLN A 46 21.01 -6.85 12.71
C GLN A 46 20.20 -6.66 11.45
N ILE A 47 19.84 -5.41 11.12
CA ILE A 47 18.98 -5.10 9.96
C ILE A 47 19.75 -5.27 8.65
N LEU A 48 21.00 -4.82 8.59
CA LEU A 48 21.79 -4.82 7.36
C LEU A 48 22.56 -6.13 7.13
N GLY A 49 22.71 -6.97 8.16
CA GLY A 49 23.53 -8.18 8.10
C GLY A 49 25.03 -7.89 7.99
N ILE A 50 25.50 -6.73 8.51
CA ILE A 50 26.91 -6.34 8.51
C ILE A 50 27.57 -6.63 9.85
N VAL A 51 28.91 -6.72 9.85
CA VAL A 51 29.69 -7.10 11.02
C VAL A 51 29.59 -6.07 12.13
N LEU A 52 29.27 -6.52 13.34
CA LEU A 52 29.33 -5.72 14.56
C LEU A 52 30.75 -5.83 15.15
N THR A 53 31.40 -4.70 15.28
CA THR A 53 32.76 -4.59 15.83
C THR A 53 32.76 -3.69 17.08
N LYS A 54 33.95 -3.39 17.63
CA LYS A 54 34.10 -2.48 18.76
C LYS A 54 35.18 -1.44 18.45
N ARG A 55 34.92 -0.20 18.86
CA ARG A 55 35.87 0.90 18.78
C ARG A 55 36.33 1.34 20.19
N ASN A 56 37.61 1.58 20.34
CA ASN A 56 38.16 2.13 21.59
C ASN A 56 37.67 3.58 21.79
N ASN A 57 37.08 3.86 22.96
CA ASN A 57 36.63 5.19 23.38
C ASN A 57 37.30 5.58 24.73
N GLY A 58 38.59 6.03 24.64
CA GLY A 58 39.40 6.34 25.81
C GLY A 58 39.62 5.10 26.68
N GLU A 59 39.01 5.05 27.89
CA GLU A 59 39.12 3.92 28.83
C GLU A 59 38.10 2.78 28.62
N GLY A 60 37.31 2.80 27.53
CA GLY A 60 36.29 1.82 27.24
C GLY A 60 36.21 1.46 25.76
N SER A 61 35.35 0.50 25.41
CA SER A 61 34.99 0.16 24.02
C SER A 61 33.50 0.36 23.82
N VAL A 62 33.11 0.82 22.61
CA VAL A 62 31.73 1.01 22.18
C VAL A 62 31.51 0.16 20.94
N GLU A 63 30.33 -0.46 20.82
CA GLU A 63 29.91 -1.21 19.66
C GLU A 63 29.93 -0.30 18.43
N LEU A 64 30.38 -0.85 17.30
CA LEU A 64 30.53 -0.17 16.02
C LEU A 64 30.02 -1.05 14.91
N ALA A 65 29.19 -0.48 14.06
CA ALA A 65 28.83 -1.05 12.75
C ALA A 65 28.90 0.06 11.71
N GLY A 66 29.38 -0.24 10.51
CA GLY A 66 29.50 0.78 9.48
C GLY A 66 29.65 0.18 8.09
N PHE A 67 29.43 1.05 7.09
CA PHE A 67 29.56 0.72 5.67
C PHE A 67 30.16 1.90 4.89
N PRO A 68 30.76 1.67 3.71
CA PRO A 68 31.32 2.73 2.89
C PRO A 68 30.25 3.78 2.52
N HIS A 69 30.60 5.07 2.61
CA HIS A 69 29.63 6.16 2.41
C HIS A 69 28.99 6.15 1.01
N HIS A 70 29.75 5.75 -0.02
CA HIS A 70 29.22 5.65 -1.39
C HIS A 70 28.18 4.52 -1.57
N SER A 71 28.02 3.66 -0.58
CA SER A 71 27.03 2.57 -0.58
C SER A 71 25.74 2.93 0.16
N ILE A 72 25.56 4.20 0.58
CA ILE A 72 24.38 4.65 1.33
C ILE A 72 23.07 4.31 0.60
N ASP A 73 23.04 4.47 -0.72
CA ASP A 73 21.85 4.18 -1.54
C ASP A 73 21.40 2.70 -1.49
N SER A 74 22.32 1.79 -1.15
CA SER A 74 22.00 0.36 -0.99
C SER A 74 21.59 -0.03 0.42
N TYR A 75 22.06 0.70 1.44
CA TYR A 75 21.85 0.36 2.85
C TYR A 75 20.75 1.17 3.52
N LEU A 76 20.65 2.47 3.22
CA LEU A 76 19.62 3.36 3.76
C LEU A 76 18.19 2.83 3.52
N PRO A 77 17.82 2.35 2.30
CA PRO A 77 16.49 1.80 2.05
C PRO A 77 16.13 0.61 2.95
N LYS A 78 17.10 -0.22 3.29
CA LYS A 78 16.87 -1.37 4.18
C LYS A 78 16.56 -0.95 5.61
N LEU A 79 17.26 0.06 6.12
CA LEU A 79 17.02 0.63 7.44
C LEU A 79 15.64 1.30 7.52
N VAL A 80 15.29 2.12 6.53
CA VAL A 80 14.02 2.83 6.48
C VAL A 80 12.84 1.86 6.32
N ARG A 81 12.95 0.84 5.46
CA ARG A 81 11.93 -0.22 5.32
C ARG A 81 11.75 -1.05 6.59
N ALA A 82 12.78 -1.17 7.42
CA ALA A 82 12.68 -1.79 8.74
C ALA A 82 12.03 -0.88 9.80
N GLY A 83 11.49 0.27 9.39
CA GLY A 83 10.83 1.23 10.29
C GLY A 83 11.76 2.15 11.04
N MET A 84 13.06 2.22 10.69
CA MET A 84 14.01 3.07 11.38
C MET A 84 13.95 4.50 10.83
N ARG A 85 13.97 5.48 11.73
CA ARG A 85 14.30 6.87 11.41
C ARG A 85 15.82 6.97 11.34
N VAL A 86 16.36 7.57 10.30
CA VAL A 86 17.81 7.61 10.03
C VAL A 86 18.25 9.06 9.87
N ALA A 87 19.11 9.54 10.77
CA ALA A 87 19.75 10.83 10.67
C ALA A 87 21.12 10.67 9.96
N ILE A 88 21.25 11.27 8.81
CA ILE A 88 22.49 11.27 8.02
C ILE A 88 23.34 12.46 8.48
N CYS A 89 24.52 12.17 9.01
CA CYS A 89 25.43 13.17 9.55
C CYS A 89 26.70 13.21 8.74
N ASP A 90 26.86 14.26 7.95
CA ASP A 90 28.01 14.48 7.09
C ASP A 90 29.04 15.49 7.64
N GLN A 91 30.19 15.50 7.01
CA GLN A 91 31.25 16.47 7.27
C GLN A 91 30.87 17.82 6.64
N LEU A 92 30.80 18.88 7.42
CA LEU A 92 30.44 20.23 6.96
C LEU A 92 31.67 21.07 6.50
N GLU A 93 32.87 20.50 6.68
CA GLU A 93 34.12 21.15 6.36
C GLU A 93 35.03 20.19 5.59
N ASP A 94 35.86 20.71 4.70
CA ASP A 94 36.86 19.90 3.98
C ASP A 94 37.95 19.40 4.96
N PRO A 95 38.13 18.09 5.12
CA PRO A 95 39.16 17.53 6.00
C PRO A 95 40.57 18.00 5.70
N LYS A 96 40.86 18.42 4.45
CA LYS A 96 42.18 18.91 4.03
C LYS A 96 42.49 20.32 4.52
N MET A 97 41.45 21.09 4.89
CA MET A 97 41.58 22.50 5.28
C MET A 97 41.55 22.70 6.79
N VAL A 98 41.22 21.67 7.58
CA VAL A 98 41.03 21.80 9.03
C VAL A 98 42.13 21.10 9.83
N LYS A 99 42.78 21.86 10.74
CA LYS A 99 43.69 21.27 11.72
C LYS A 99 42.89 20.83 12.93
N GLY A 100 42.46 19.56 12.97
CA GLY A 100 41.71 18.98 14.10
C GLY A 100 40.54 18.10 13.66
N ILE A 101 39.50 18.04 14.50
CA ILE A 101 38.29 17.24 14.19
C ILE A 101 37.38 18.06 13.28
N VAL A 102 37.08 17.53 12.13
CA VAL A 102 36.12 18.07 11.16
C VAL A 102 34.76 18.24 11.81
N LYS A 103 34.16 19.40 11.65
CA LYS A 103 32.78 19.66 12.11
C LYS A 103 31.80 18.83 11.30
N ARG A 104 30.86 18.23 12.00
CA ARG A 104 29.78 17.42 11.39
C ARG A 104 28.43 17.93 11.82
N GLY A 105 27.41 17.70 10.97
CA GLY A 105 26.04 18.03 11.27
C GLY A 105 25.10 17.08 10.53
N VAL A 106 23.86 16.97 11.03
CA VAL A 106 22.82 16.23 10.33
C VAL A 106 22.43 17.03 9.08
N THR A 107 22.59 16.41 7.93
CA THR A 107 22.27 17.00 6.63
C THR A 107 20.89 16.57 6.16
N GLU A 108 20.42 15.40 6.61
CA GLU A 108 19.11 14.85 6.25
C GLU A 108 18.61 13.92 7.34
N LEU A 109 17.30 14.00 7.65
CA LEU A 109 16.58 13.01 8.43
C LEU A 109 15.62 12.26 7.50
N VAL A 110 15.87 10.97 7.30
CA VAL A 110 15.04 10.10 6.47
C VAL A 110 14.20 9.21 7.38
N THR A 111 12.89 9.22 7.17
CA THR A 111 11.96 8.41 7.96
C THR A 111 11.06 7.56 7.05
N PRO A 112 10.36 6.54 7.57
CA PRO A 112 9.46 5.74 6.74
C PRO A 112 8.39 6.54 6.00
N GLY A 113 7.87 7.62 6.61
CA GLY A 113 6.87 8.51 6.03
C GLY A 113 7.44 9.68 5.24
N VAL A 114 8.76 9.99 5.40
CA VAL A 114 9.42 11.16 4.83
C VAL A 114 10.64 10.73 4.04
N THR A 115 10.45 10.41 2.75
CA THR A 115 11.54 9.99 1.87
C THR A 115 11.23 10.30 0.41
N PHE A 116 12.26 10.67 -0.36
CA PHE A 116 12.22 10.80 -1.82
C PHE A 116 13.00 9.69 -2.53
N ASN A 117 13.53 8.73 -1.78
CA ASN A 117 14.37 7.68 -2.34
C ASN A 117 13.50 6.61 -3.04
N ASP A 118 13.61 6.50 -4.36
CA ASP A 118 12.83 5.55 -5.18
C ASP A 118 13.07 4.09 -4.79
N GLN A 119 14.21 3.75 -4.18
CA GLN A 119 14.46 2.40 -3.69
C GLN A 119 13.68 2.07 -2.41
N VAL A 120 13.24 3.09 -1.65
CA VAL A 120 12.36 2.92 -0.48
C VAL A 120 10.91 2.83 -0.91
N LEU A 121 10.52 3.69 -1.85
CA LEU A 121 9.15 3.89 -2.31
C LEU A 121 8.70 2.78 -3.26
N ASN A 122 7.44 2.37 -3.12
CA ASN A 122 6.76 1.60 -4.16
C ASN A 122 6.17 2.59 -5.19
N SER A 123 6.42 2.38 -6.48
CA SER A 123 6.01 3.31 -7.54
C SER A 123 4.48 3.47 -7.62
N LYS A 124 3.72 2.39 -7.46
CA LYS A 124 2.25 2.35 -7.55
C LYS A 124 1.53 2.47 -6.19
N LYS A 125 2.23 2.84 -5.11
CA LYS A 125 1.66 3.07 -3.79
C LYS A 125 2.12 4.42 -3.24
N ASN A 126 1.19 5.16 -2.61
CA ASN A 126 1.52 6.37 -1.85
C ASN A 126 2.32 6.01 -0.58
N ASN A 127 3.13 6.95 -0.12
CA ASN A 127 3.91 6.83 1.11
C ASN A 127 3.43 7.85 2.14
N PHE A 128 2.31 7.57 2.79
CA PHE A 128 1.69 8.52 3.70
C PHE A 128 2.39 8.61 5.06
N LEU A 129 2.64 9.86 5.49
CA LEU A 129 2.81 10.25 6.87
C LEU A 129 1.44 10.68 7.41
N LEU A 130 1.00 10.08 8.51
CA LEU A 130 -0.25 10.43 9.19
C LEU A 130 0.04 11.25 10.43
N SER A 131 -0.65 12.38 10.59
CA SER A 131 -0.70 13.15 11.82
C SER A 131 -2.04 12.97 12.53
N LEU A 132 -1.98 12.72 13.83
CA LEU A 132 -3.14 12.46 14.67
C LEU A 132 -3.22 13.47 15.82
N HIS A 133 -4.30 14.22 15.86
CA HIS A 133 -4.69 15.06 17.00
C HIS A 133 -5.96 14.52 17.64
N LYS A 134 -6.03 14.48 18.97
CA LYS A 134 -7.21 14.00 19.70
C LYS A 134 -7.71 15.07 20.65
N GLU A 135 -9.00 15.34 20.57
CA GLU A 135 -9.72 16.14 21.56
C GLU A 135 -10.98 15.40 22.00
N LYS A 136 -11.06 15.02 23.28
CA LYS A 136 -12.14 14.17 23.84
C LYS A 136 -12.26 12.85 23.06
N GLU A 137 -13.43 12.60 22.44
CA GLU A 137 -13.69 11.37 21.64
C GLU A 137 -13.53 11.60 20.13
N LYS A 138 -13.10 12.80 19.71
CA LYS A 138 -12.88 13.12 18.30
C LYS A 138 -11.41 13.18 17.95
N TYR A 139 -11.12 12.83 16.71
CA TYR A 139 -9.79 12.82 16.14
C TYR A 139 -9.72 13.73 14.92
N GLY A 140 -8.71 14.59 14.89
CA GLY A 140 -8.27 15.29 13.69
C GLY A 140 -7.20 14.44 13.01
N ILE A 141 -7.31 14.24 11.73
CA ILE A 141 -6.50 13.34 10.92
C ILE A 141 -5.95 14.12 9.73
N ALA A 142 -4.66 14.04 9.51
CA ALA A 142 -4.02 14.58 8.32
C ALA A 142 -3.05 13.56 7.74
N LEU A 143 -3.12 13.34 6.44
CA LEU A 143 -2.26 12.44 5.67
C LEU A 143 -1.50 13.23 4.62
N VAL A 144 -0.20 13.11 4.56
CA VAL A 144 0.63 13.72 3.52
C VAL A 144 1.55 12.69 2.90
N ASP A 145 1.62 12.67 1.58
CA ASP A 145 2.68 12.00 0.83
C ASP A 145 3.63 13.06 0.27
N ILE A 146 4.76 13.24 0.92
CA ILE A 146 5.73 14.27 0.52
C ILE A 146 6.38 13.97 -0.84
N SER A 147 6.36 12.72 -1.29
CA SER A 147 6.94 12.36 -2.58
C SER A 147 6.06 12.77 -3.75
N THR A 148 4.74 12.82 -3.56
CA THR A 148 3.75 13.15 -4.60
C THR A 148 3.08 14.51 -4.40
N GLY A 149 3.16 15.10 -3.20
CA GLY A 149 2.49 16.35 -2.85
C GLY A 149 1.00 16.19 -2.47
N GLU A 150 0.53 14.96 -2.28
CA GLU A 150 -0.85 14.72 -1.86
C GLU A 150 -1.04 15.02 -0.39
N PHE A 151 -2.04 15.85 -0.05
CA PHE A 151 -2.34 16.25 1.32
C PHE A 151 -3.84 16.17 1.61
N LEU A 152 -4.20 15.21 2.47
CA LEU A 152 -5.58 14.86 2.79
C LEU A 152 -5.86 15.10 4.26
N VAL A 153 -7.07 15.56 4.58
CA VAL A 153 -7.51 15.82 5.96
C VAL A 153 -8.89 15.27 6.24
N SER A 154 -9.16 14.94 7.50
CA SER A 154 -10.48 14.50 7.95
C SER A 154 -10.65 14.71 9.46
N GLU A 155 -11.91 14.69 9.91
CA GLU A 155 -12.27 14.62 11.33
C GLU A 155 -13.26 13.48 11.56
N GLY A 156 -13.20 12.84 12.71
CA GLY A 156 -14.16 11.81 13.08
C GLY A 156 -13.93 11.15 14.42
N ASN A 157 -14.68 10.12 14.68
CA ASN A 157 -14.56 9.26 15.85
C ASN A 157 -13.44 8.21 15.66
N LEU A 158 -13.26 7.32 16.63
CA LEU A 158 -12.27 6.26 16.56
C LEU A 158 -12.48 5.31 15.37
N GLU A 159 -13.72 4.99 15.06
CA GLU A 159 -14.06 4.11 13.94
C GLU A 159 -13.57 4.70 12.60
N LYS A 160 -13.83 5.98 12.38
CA LYS A 160 -13.34 6.71 11.19
C LYS A 160 -11.83 6.76 11.12
N LEU A 161 -11.16 7.01 12.26
CA LEU A 161 -9.69 6.97 12.33
C LEU A 161 -9.17 5.60 11.91
N LEU A 162 -9.70 4.52 12.49
CA LEU A 162 -9.27 3.16 12.18
C LEU A 162 -9.53 2.82 10.71
N HIS A 163 -10.67 3.23 10.16
CA HIS A 163 -10.97 3.06 8.74
C HIS A 163 -9.93 3.77 7.87
N ILE A 164 -9.61 5.03 8.12
CA ILE A 164 -8.61 5.80 7.37
C ILE A 164 -7.21 5.16 7.48
N VAL A 165 -6.77 4.81 8.69
CA VAL A 165 -5.47 4.17 8.92
C VAL A 165 -5.33 2.87 8.14
N ASN A 166 -6.39 2.10 8.05
CA ASN A 166 -6.39 0.81 7.40
C ASN A 166 -6.51 0.93 5.86
N THR A 167 -7.28 1.90 5.40
CA THR A 167 -7.49 2.18 3.98
C THR A 167 -6.22 2.76 3.34
N PHE A 168 -5.61 3.76 3.96
CA PHE A 168 -4.44 4.45 3.42
C PHE A 168 -3.10 3.81 3.82
N ASP A 169 -3.09 2.96 4.84
CA ASP A 169 -1.92 2.22 5.33
C ASP A 169 -0.67 3.10 5.47
N PRO A 170 -0.70 4.13 6.36
CA PRO A 170 0.39 5.08 6.50
C PRO A 170 1.68 4.38 6.96
N SER A 171 2.81 4.80 6.39
CA SER A 171 4.14 4.28 6.70
C SER A 171 4.68 4.79 8.04
N GLU A 172 4.17 5.94 8.49
CA GLU A 172 4.56 6.58 9.75
C GLU A 172 3.36 7.33 10.33
N ILE A 173 3.27 7.37 11.66
CA ILE A 173 2.23 8.10 12.39
C ILE A 173 2.90 9.06 13.37
N ILE A 174 2.52 10.33 13.34
CA ILE A 174 2.92 11.32 14.34
C ILE A 174 1.72 11.70 15.20
N PHE A 175 1.95 11.90 16.50
CA PHE A 175 0.90 12.22 17.44
C PHE A 175 1.44 13.01 18.64
N GLN A 176 0.54 13.69 19.33
CA GLN A 176 0.85 14.54 20.48
C GLN A 176 1.39 13.72 21.65
N ARG A 177 2.48 14.19 22.31
CA ARG A 177 3.15 13.50 23.42
C ARG A 177 2.23 13.20 24.60
N SER A 178 1.34 14.10 24.94
CA SER A 178 0.37 13.97 26.05
C SER A 178 -0.79 13.03 25.74
N VAL A 179 -0.98 12.60 24.49
CA VAL A 179 -2.10 11.75 24.05
C VAL A 179 -1.67 10.29 23.96
N GLN A 180 -2.56 9.37 24.36
CA GLN A 180 -2.40 7.94 24.10
C GLN A 180 -3.06 7.56 22.78
N ILE A 181 -2.30 6.89 21.91
CA ILE A 181 -2.85 6.34 20.67
C ILE A 181 -3.67 5.08 20.95
N PRO A 182 -4.69 4.81 20.13
CA PRO A 182 -5.45 3.57 20.19
C PRO A 182 -4.56 2.33 20.06
N GLU A 183 -4.84 1.27 20.83
CA GLU A 183 -4.08 0.01 20.83
C GLU A 183 -3.99 -0.62 19.41
N GLN A 184 -5.05 -0.49 18.63
CA GLN A 184 -5.17 -1.04 17.26
C GLN A 184 -4.12 -0.49 16.28
N ILE A 185 -3.57 0.70 16.55
CA ILE A 185 -2.56 1.34 15.69
C ILE A 185 -1.18 1.44 16.34
N LYS A 186 -1.03 0.91 17.55
CA LYS A 186 0.19 1.01 18.38
C LYS A 186 1.40 0.31 17.74
N ASN A 187 1.16 -0.72 16.95
CA ASN A 187 2.21 -1.51 16.29
C ASN A 187 2.71 -0.88 14.98
N LYS A 188 2.13 0.25 14.55
CA LYS A 188 2.64 1.01 13.42
C LYS A 188 3.79 1.92 13.87
N ASN A 189 4.64 2.37 12.94
CA ASN A 189 5.75 3.29 13.22
C ASN A 189 5.20 4.62 13.75
N ALA A 190 4.93 4.68 15.04
CA ALA A 190 4.29 5.82 15.71
C ALA A 190 5.31 6.65 16.49
N PHE A 191 5.31 7.96 16.26
CA PHE A 191 6.27 8.92 16.82
C PHE A 191 5.56 10.05 17.58
N LYS A 192 6.09 10.42 18.73
CA LYS A 192 5.55 11.48 19.58
C LYS A 192 6.18 12.82 19.26
N LEU A 193 5.35 13.83 18.99
CA LEU A 193 5.77 15.22 18.89
C LEU A 193 5.41 16.00 20.16
N GLU A 194 6.11 17.10 20.37
CA GLU A 194 5.85 18.03 21.45
C GLU A 194 4.45 18.67 21.31
N ASP A 195 3.81 18.94 22.45
CA ASP A 195 2.42 19.40 22.49
C ASP A 195 2.19 20.76 21.79
N TRP A 196 3.21 21.63 21.70
CA TRP A 196 3.09 22.90 21.01
C TRP A 196 2.84 22.76 19.49
N ALA A 197 3.29 21.68 18.85
CA ALA A 197 3.06 21.43 17.43
C ALA A 197 1.57 21.22 17.11
N PHE A 198 0.76 20.88 18.11
CA PHE A 198 -0.68 20.64 18.00
C PHE A 198 -1.51 21.81 18.52
N GLN A 199 -1.07 23.03 18.27
CA GLN A 199 -1.83 24.25 18.60
C GLN A 199 -2.54 24.77 17.35
N TYR A 200 -3.85 25.01 17.46
CA TYR A 200 -4.70 25.47 16.34
C TYR A 200 -4.17 26.75 15.69
N ASN A 201 -3.83 27.77 16.50
CA ASN A 201 -3.35 29.06 15.96
C ASN A 201 -2.04 28.89 15.17
N PHE A 202 -1.12 28.09 15.68
CA PHE A 202 0.12 27.75 14.97
C PHE A 202 -0.18 27.04 13.64
N ALA A 203 -1.06 26.01 13.68
CA ALA A 203 -1.45 25.25 12.51
C ALA A 203 -2.10 26.13 11.44
N TYR A 204 -3.03 26.98 11.86
CA TYR A 204 -3.75 27.87 10.95
C TYR A 204 -2.81 28.88 10.27
N GLU A 205 -1.91 29.51 11.06
CA GLU A 205 -0.90 30.46 10.53
C GLU A 205 0.04 29.76 9.53
N LYS A 206 0.52 28.56 9.86
CA LYS A 206 1.44 27.81 8.98
C LYS A 206 0.77 27.41 7.68
N LEU A 207 -0.47 26.91 7.72
CA LEU A 207 -1.23 26.52 6.53
C LEU A 207 -1.59 27.72 5.65
N THR A 208 -2.11 28.80 6.22
CA THR A 208 -2.45 30.01 5.45
C THR A 208 -1.19 30.66 4.84
N GLY A 209 -0.08 30.67 5.57
CA GLY A 209 1.22 31.15 5.06
C GLY A 209 1.75 30.29 3.93
N HIS A 210 1.65 28.97 4.05
CA HIS A 210 2.10 28.03 3.01
C HIS A 210 1.28 28.17 1.72
N PHE A 211 -0.05 28.13 1.83
CA PHE A 211 -0.95 28.27 0.67
C PHE A 211 -1.12 29.72 0.19
N LYS A 212 -0.46 30.67 0.83
CA LYS A 212 -0.54 32.14 0.51
C LYS A 212 -1.98 32.63 0.45
N THR A 213 -2.81 32.23 1.41
CA THR A 213 -4.23 32.56 1.49
C THR A 213 -4.56 33.29 2.80
N ASN A 214 -5.62 34.08 2.80
CA ASN A 214 -6.08 34.76 4.02
C ASN A 214 -6.96 33.88 4.90
N SER A 215 -7.51 32.78 4.36
CA SER A 215 -8.34 31.84 5.09
C SER A 215 -8.31 30.46 4.40
N LEU A 216 -8.65 29.41 5.14
CA LEU A 216 -8.72 28.04 4.61
C LEU A 216 -10.10 27.68 4.03
N LYS A 217 -11.02 28.67 3.90
CA LYS A 217 -12.38 28.48 3.33
C LYS A 217 -12.36 27.93 1.92
N GLY A 218 -11.42 28.38 1.08
CA GLY A 218 -11.28 27.92 -0.29
C GLY A 218 -10.97 26.44 -0.44
N PHE A 219 -10.38 25.82 0.61
CA PHE A 219 -10.13 24.38 0.67
C PHE A 219 -11.29 23.60 1.31
N GLY A 220 -12.33 24.26 1.79
CA GLY A 220 -13.47 23.65 2.47
C GLY A 220 -13.20 23.18 3.91
N VAL A 221 -12.00 23.39 4.46
CA VAL A 221 -11.55 22.80 5.73
C VAL A 221 -11.79 23.68 6.95
N GLU A 222 -12.29 24.90 6.78
CA GLU A 222 -12.45 25.91 7.85
C GLU A 222 -13.24 25.38 9.06
N ASN A 223 -14.21 24.49 8.83
CA ASN A 223 -15.06 23.90 9.87
C ASN A 223 -14.50 22.62 10.48
N LEU A 224 -13.22 22.30 10.21
CA LEU A 224 -12.53 21.11 10.68
C LEU A 224 -11.30 21.49 11.54
N PRO A 225 -11.51 22.08 12.74
CA PRO A 225 -10.41 22.61 13.55
C PRO A 225 -9.40 21.55 14.01
N LEU A 226 -9.84 20.32 14.29
CA LEU A 226 -8.93 19.25 14.70
C LEU A 226 -8.10 18.76 13.53
N ALA A 227 -8.70 18.69 12.33
CA ALA A 227 -7.98 18.32 11.11
C ALA A 227 -6.94 19.39 10.73
N ILE A 228 -7.30 20.69 10.87
CA ILE A 228 -6.35 21.80 10.68
C ILE A 228 -5.19 21.67 11.66
N THR A 229 -5.46 21.38 12.95
CA THR A 229 -4.42 21.18 13.97
C THR A 229 -3.51 20.01 13.63
N ALA A 230 -4.06 18.88 13.21
CA ALA A 230 -3.28 17.72 12.75
C ALA A 230 -2.43 18.04 11.52
N ALA A 231 -2.98 18.80 10.56
CA ALA A 231 -2.26 19.23 9.37
C ALA A 231 -1.09 20.17 9.71
N GLY A 232 -1.29 21.11 10.63
CA GLY A 232 -0.23 22.00 11.10
C GLY A 232 0.93 21.27 11.80
N ALA A 233 0.65 20.20 12.53
CA ALA A 233 1.68 19.38 13.17
C ALA A 233 2.62 18.70 12.15
N ILE A 234 2.14 18.42 10.93
CA ILE A 234 3.00 17.94 9.83
C ILE A 234 4.03 19.00 9.45
N PHE A 235 3.63 20.28 9.41
CA PHE A 235 4.58 21.36 9.11
C PHE A 235 5.63 21.52 10.21
N ALA A 236 5.24 21.40 11.48
CA ALA A 236 6.19 21.41 12.59
C ALA A 236 7.20 20.28 12.45
N TYR A 237 6.73 19.07 12.19
CA TYR A 237 7.57 17.87 12.02
C TYR A 237 8.56 18.00 10.86
N LEU A 238 8.11 18.49 9.70
CA LEU A 238 8.92 18.57 8.49
C LEU A 238 9.91 19.74 8.52
N VAL A 239 9.55 20.89 9.12
CA VAL A 239 10.39 22.09 9.12
C VAL A 239 11.48 22.02 10.19
N GLU A 240 11.19 21.50 11.39
CA GLU A 240 12.15 21.47 12.49
C GLU A 240 13.16 20.31 12.35
N ASP A 241 12.71 19.15 11.90
CA ASP A 241 13.55 17.94 11.84
C ASP A 241 14.32 17.80 10.53
N THR A 242 13.88 18.36 9.43
CA THR A 242 14.45 18.04 8.10
C THR A 242 15.13 19.19 7.38
N HIS A 243 15.11 20.41 7.94
CA HIS A 243 15.74 21.59 7.32
C HIS A 243 15.40 21.72 5.83
N HIS A 244 14.39 22.50 5.47
CA HIS A 244 14.11 23.12 4.16
C HIS A 244 12.77 22.80 3.52
N ASN A 245 12.37 23.67 2.62
CA ASN A 245 11.24 23.78 1.67
C ASN A 245 10.70 22.48 1.03
N LEU A 246 10.62 21.37 1.78
CA LEU A 246 10.11 20.08 1.26
C LEU A 246 8.63 20.11 0.88
N LEU A 247 7.95 21.23 1.08
CA LEU A 247 6.49 21.32 0.98
C LEU A 247 6.01 22.19 -0.18
N SER A 248 6.90 22.88 -0.92
CA SER A 248 6.52 23.85 -1.95
C SER A 248 5.71 23.28 -3.12
N HIS A 249 5.77 21.96 -3.34
CA HIS A 249 4.97 21.25 -4.33
C HIS A 249 3.59 20.79 -3.81
N ILE A 250 3.30 20.98 -2.52
CA ILE A 250 2.00 20.69 -1.94
C ILE A 250 1.13 21.92 -2.15
N THR A 251 0.37 21.94 -3.22
CA THR A 251 -0.43 23.10 -3.63
C THR A 251 -1.90 23.00 -3.20
N LYS A 252 -2.34 21.82 -2.76
CA LYS A 252 -3.76 21.56 -2.42
C LYS A 252 -3.88 20.85 -1.08
N LEU A 253 -4.93 21.22 -0.33
CA LEU A 253 -5.39 20.53 0.87
C LEU A 253 -6.79 20.00 0.59
N GLN A 254 -7.00 18.70 0.70
CA GLN A 254 -8.26 18.06 0.32
C GLN A 254 -8.89 17.35 1.52
N ILE A 255 -10.21 17.45 1.63
CA ILE A 255 -10.97 16.66 2.61
C ILE A 255 -11.12 15.23 2.07
N ILE A 256 -11.01 14.22 2.93
CA ILE A 256 -11.41 12.86 2.62
C ILE A 256 -12.94 12.79 2.76
N PRO A 257 -13.72 12.86 1.66
CA PRO A 257 -15.18 12.79 1.73
C PRO A 257 -15.58 11.34 2.03
N GLN A 258 -16.29 11.13 3.11
CA GLN A 258 -16.71 9.77 3.51
C GLN A 258 -18.07 9.39 2.96
N GLU A 259 -18.94 10.38 2.75
CA GLU A 259 -20.32 10.17 2.29
C GLU A 259 -20.41 9.82 0.81
N ASP A 260 -19.40 10.15 0.02
CA ASP A 260 -19.38 9.97 -1.43
C ASP A 260 -18.83 8.61 -1.88
N TYR A 261 -18.33 7.77 -0.95
CA TYR A 261 -17.71 6.49 -1.26
C TYR A 261 -18.42 5.30 -0.61
N LEU A 262 -18.39 4.18 -1.32
CA LEU A 262 -18.81 2.88 -0.81
C LEU A 262 -17.88 2.46 0.33
N MET A 263 -18.46 2.18 1.49
CA MET A 263 -17.73 1.78 2.69
C MET A 263 -17.47 0.28 2.69
N MET A 264 -16.22 -0.09 2.92
CA MET A 264 -15.76 -1.44 3.20
C MET A 264 -14.92 -1.43 4.47
N ASP A 265 -15.22 -2.30 5.42
CA ASP A 265 -14.37 -2.47 6.60
C ASP A 265 -13.09 -3.28 6.26
N ASN A 266 -12.17 -3.35 7.22
CA ASN A 266 -10.93 -4.10 7.04
C ASN A 266 -11.12 -5.58 6.78
N PHE A 267 -12.12 -6.17 7.43
CA PHE A 267 -12.43 -7.58 7.23
C PHE A 267 -12.88 -7.80 5.79
N THR A 268 -13.71 -6.91 5.27
CA THR A 268 -14.18 -6.96 3.87
C THR A 268 -13.04 -6.79 2.87
N LEU A 269 -12.18 -5.78 3.04
CA LEU A 269 -11.01 -5.57 2.15
C LEU A 269 -10.10 -6.80 2.12
N ARG A 270 -9.90 -7.44 3.27
CA ARG A 270 -9.07 -8.63 3.42
C ARG A 270 -9.75 -9.90 2.92
N ASN A 271 -11.02 -10.12 3.27
CA ASN A 271 -11.78 -11.30 2.89
C ASN A 271 -12.04 -11.37 1.38
N LEU A 272 -12.18 -10.24 0.71
CA LEU A 272 -12.30 -10.14 -0.75
C LEU A 272 -10.95 -10.07 -1.46
N GLU A 273 -9.83 -10.08 -0.74
CA GLU A 273 -8.48 -9.99 -1.28
C GLU A 273 -8.30 -8.82 -2.25
N ILE A 274 -8.84 -7.63 -1.88
CA ILE A 274 -8.90 -6.48 -2.77
C ILE A 274 -7.51 -5.95 -3.11
N VAL A 275 -6.66 -5.74 -2.10
CA VAL A 275 -5.35 -5.09 -2.23
C VAL A 275 -4.19 -6.03 -1.93
N TYR A 276 -4.41 -7.00 -1.04
CA TYR A 276 -3.41 -7.97 -0.62
C TYR A 276 -4.00 -9.38 -0.70
N PRO A 277 -3.29 -10.34 -1.27
CA PRO A 277 -3.74 -11.73 -1.29
C PRO A 277 -3.62 -12.37 0.11
N SER A 278 -4.51 -13.27 0.44
CA SER A 278 -4.42 -14.07 1.69
C SER A 278 -3.24 -15.04 1.66
N ASN A 279 -2.89 -15.56 0.49
CA ASN A 279 -1.70 -16.35 0.29
C ASN A 279 -0.59 -15.49 -0.34
N PRO A 280 0.63 -15.44 0.23
CA PRO A 280 1.74 -14.67 -0.32
C PRO A 280 2.11 -15.01 -1.78
N GLN A 281 1.76 -16.21 -2.26
CA GLN A 281 1.96 -16.63 -3.66
C GLN A 281 0.74 -16.34 -4.56
N GLY A 282 -0.37 -15.88 -3.97
CA GLY A 282 -1.58 -15.52 -4.70
C GLY A 282 -1.50 -14.13 -5.33
N LYS A 283 -2.57 -13.76 -6.02
CA LYS A 283 -2.78 -12.42 -6.56
C LYS A 283 -4.02 -11.80 -5.93
N SER A 284 -3.92 -10.52 -5.59
CA SER A 284 -5.07 -9.71 -5.18
C SER A 284 -5.92 -9.30 -6.38
N LEU A 285 -7.11 -8.75 -6.12
CA LEU A 285 -7.93 -8.16 -7.18
C LEU A 285 -7.17 -7.03 -7.88
N LEU A 286 -6.50 -6.15 -7.12
CA LEU A 286 -5.71 -5.07 -7.68
C LEU A 286 -4.60 -5.59 -8.60
N ASP A 287 -3.89 -6.66 -8.24
CA ASP A 287 -2.82 -7.23 -9.07
C ASP A 287 -3.34 -7.75 -10.44
N ILE A 288 -4.61 -8.15 -10.49
CA ILE A 288 -5.24 -8.65 -11.72
C ILE A 288 -5.70 -7.52 -12.62
N ILE A 289 -6.35 -6.50 -12.04
CA ILE A 289 -6.94 -5.41 -12.81
C ILE A 289 -5.94 -4.29 -13.16
N ASP A 290 -4.79 -4.22 -12.48
CA ASP A 290 -3.78 -3.19 -12.75
C ASP A 290 -3.02 -3.48 -14.05
N LYS A 291 -3.51 -2.86 -15.14
CA LYS A 291 -2.84 -2.79 -16.44
C LYS A 291 -2.28 -1.40 -16.72
N THR A 292 -2.18 -0.54 -15.71
CA THR A 292 -1.66 0.82 -15.86
C THR A 292 -0.18 0.84 -16.23
N SER A 293 0.19 1.76 -17.10
CA SER A 293 1.56 1.96 -17.60
C SER A 293 2.34 2.96 -16.76
N THR A 294 1.66 3.93 -16.13
CA THR A 294 2.29 4.99 -15.35
C THR A 294 2.15 4.75 -13.84
N PRO A 295 3.12 5.19 -13.03
CA PRO A 295 3.00 5.14 -11.57
C PRO A 295 1.79 5.92 -11.03
N MET A 296 1.47 7.09 -11.62
CA MET A 296 0.32 7.92 -11.24
C MET A 296 -0.98 7.17 -11.49
N GLY A 297 -1.12 6.51 -12.64
CA GLY A 297 -2.29 5.67 -12.97
C GLY A 297 -2.44 4.52 -11.96
N GLY A 298 -1.35 3.83 -11.60
CA GLY A 298 -1.38 2.76 -10.61
C GLY A 298 -1.83 3.25 -9.23
N ARG A 299 -1.34 4.40 -8.76
CA ARG A 299 -1.81 5.03 -7.50
C ARG A 299 -3.28 5.41 -7.57
N LEU A 300 -3.73 5.98 -8.69
CA LEU A 300 -5.13 6.34 -8.89
C LEU A 300 -6.05 5.11 -8.91
N LEU A 301 -5.67 4.03 -9.60
CA LEU A 301 -6.45 2.78 -9.62
C LEU A 301 -6.55 2.17 -8.22
N ARG A 302 -5.44 2.13 -7.48
CA ARG A 302 -5.43 1.68 -6.08
C ARG A 302 -6.38 2.52 -5.22
N ARG A 303 -6.40 3.84 -5.41
CA ARG A 303 -7.33 4.72 -4.70
C ARG A 303 -8.78 4.42 -5.08
N ARG A 304 -9.08 4.27 -6.37
CA ARG A 304 -10.44 3.98 -6.84
C ARG A 304 -11.00 2.69 -6.26
N ILE A 305 -10.17 1.65 -6.09
CA ILE A 305 -10.63 0.36 -5.58
C ILE A 305 -10.90 0.36 -4.07
N ILE A 306 -10.16 1.19 -3.31
CA ILE A 306 -10.37 1.32 -1.86
C ILE A 306 -11.42 2.38 -1.50
N LEU A 307 -11.71 3.31 -2.42
CA LEU A 307 -12.71 4.37 -2.33
C LEU A 307 -13.61 4.36 -3.57
N PRO A 308 -14.48 3.35 -3.74
CA PRO A 308 -15.41 3.26 -4.87
C PRO A 308 -16.51 4.31 -4.76
N LEU A 309 -16.95 4.86 -5.89
CA LEU A 309 -17.92 5.94 -5.94
C LEU A 309 -19.35 5.48 -5.61
N LYS A 310 -20.16 6.43 -5.14
CA LYS A 310 -21.62 6.31 -4.98
C LYS A 310 -22.41 7.25 -5.88
N SER A 311 -21.80 7.80 -6.91
CA SER A 311 -22.46 8.69 -7.87
C SER A 311 -22.56 8.02 -9.23
N VAL A 312 -23.82 7.83 -9.70
CA VAL A 312 -24.06 7.23 -11.03
C VAL A 312 -23.41 8.08 -12.12
N ASP A 313 -23.49 9.41 -12.03
CA ASP A 313 -22.95 10.33 -13.04
C ASP A 313 -21.42 10.22 -13.16
N GLU A 314 -20.73 10.23 -12.01
CA GLU A 314 -19.27 10.13 -12.02
C GLU A 314 -18.78 8.75 -12.49
N ILE A 315 -19.47 7.68 -12.10
CA ILE A 315 -19.17 6.33 -12.57
C ILE A 315 -19.42 6.21 -14.06
N SER A 316 -20.53 6.76 -14.56
CA SER A 316 -20.88 6.77 -15.98
C SER A 316 -19.83 7.50 -16.83
N ARG A 317 -19.27 8.63 -16.33
CA ARG A 317 -18.17 9.31 -16.99
C ARG A 317 -16.93 8.42 -17.12
N ARG A 318 -16.57 7.67 -16.06
CA ARG A 318 -15.46 6.72 -16.12
C ARG A 318 -15.71 5.59 -17.12
N LEU A 319 -16.92 5.03 -17.12
CA LEU A 319 -17.32 3.97 -18.05
C LEU A 319 -17.33 4.47 -19.51
N SER A 320 -17.78 5.71 -19.75
CA SER A 320 -17.80 6.30 -21.08
C SER A 320 -16.40 6.47 -21.67
N LEU A 321 -15.39 6.76 -20.83
CA LEU A 321 -14.00 6.84 -21.30
C LEU A 321 -13.46 5.46 -21.72
N ILE A 322 -13.81 4.40 -20.99
CA ILE A 322 -13.45 3.03 -21.36
C ILE A 322 -14.13 2.63 -22.68
N ASP A 323 -15.42 2.93 -22.84
CA ASP A 323 -16.18 2.70 -24.09
C ASP A 323 -15.51 3.41 -25.26
N PHE A 324 -15.24 4.70 -25.11
CA PHE A 324 -14.59 5.50 -26.14
C PHE A 324 -13.25 4.89 -26.60
N LEU A 325 -12.43 4.43 -25.65
CA LEU A 325 -11.18 3.77 -25.96
C LEU A 325 -11.35 2.39 -26.60
N ASN A 326 -12.40 1.65 -26.24
CA ASN A 326 -12.73 0.35 -26.86
C ASN A 326 -13.22 0.51 -28.32
N GLU A 327 -13.95 1.58 -28.61
CA GLU A 327 -14.42 1.90 -29.96
C GLU A 327 -13.31 2.46 -30.84
N ASN A 328 -12.20 2.98 -30.26
CA ASN A 328 -11.11 3.63 -30.97
C ASN A 328 -9.77 2.91 -30.72
N ASP A 329 -9.67 1.64 -31.08
CA ASP A 329 -8.47 0.81 -30.88
C ASP A 329 -7.15 1.43 -31.38
N PRO A 330 -7.06 2.07 -32.57
CA PRO A 330 -5.83 2.71 -33.02
C PRO A 330 -5.38 3.83 -32.07
N LEU A 331 -6.32 4.69 -31.65
CA LEU A 331 -6.06 5.78 -30.71
C LEU A 331 -5.62 5.25 -29.34
N LYS A 332 -6.32 4.22 -28.83
CA LYS A 332 -5.94 3.52 -27.60
C LYS A 332 -4.51 3.00 -27.64
N TYR A 333 -4.12 2.36 -28.76
CA TYR A 333 -2.76 1.85 -28.94
C TYR A 333 -1.71 2.97 -28.92
N GLU A 334 -1.93 4.06 -29.66
CA GLU A 334 -1.00 5.20 -29.71
C GLU A 334 -0.86 5.86 -28.34
N ILE A 335 -1.97 6.14 -27.66
CA ILE A 335 -1.95 6.66 -26.29
C ILE A 335 -1.21 5.71 -25.36
N GLY A 336 -1.47 4.40 -25.44
CA GLY A 336 -0.80 3.40 -24.62
C GLY A 336 0.72 3.36 -24.82
N GLN A 337 1.22 3.56 -26.05
CA GLN A 337 2.67 3.65 -26.30
C GLN A 337 3.28 4.92 -25.70
N LEU A 338 2.59 6.05 -25.80
CA LEU A 338 3.05 7.31 -25.20
C LEU A 338 3.06 7.25 -23.67
N LEU A 339 2.02 6.66 -23.05
CA LEU A 339 1.91 6.48 -21.58
C LEU A 339 3.08 5.66 -21.01
N LYS A 340 3.54 4.62 -21.69
CA LYS A 340 4.71 3.81 -21.26
C LYS A 340 6.00 4.61 -21.11
N SER A 341 6.09 5.74 -21.79
CA SER A 341 7.27 6.60 -21.80
C SER A 341 7.09 7.85 -20.91
N ILE A 342 5.99 7.95 -20.17
CA ILE A 342 5.75 9.01 -19.19
C ILE A 342 6.25 8.54 -17.82
N SER A 343 7.17 9.31 -17.26
CA SER A 343 7.73 9.09 -15.93
C SER A 343 6.78 9.58 -14.83
N ASP A 344 7.12 9.28 -13.58
CA ASP A 344 6.34 9.69 -12.41
C ASP A 344 6.42 11.21 -12.18
N LEU A 345 5.49 11.94 -12.80
CA LEU A 345 5.46 13.40 -12.74
C LEU A 345 5.32 13.92 -11.31
N ASP A 346 4.46 13.30 -10.50
CA ASP A 346 4.24 13.74 -9.11
C ASP A 346 5.54 13.67 -8.30
N ARG A 347 6.26 12.53 -8.40
CA ARG A 347 7.54 12.36 -7.69
C ARG A 347 8.67 13.21 -8.25
N LEU A 348 8.68 13.43 -9.56
CA LEU A 348 9.64 14.35 -10.17
C LEU A 348 9.41 15.78 -9.65
N MET A 349 8.15 16.21 -9.51
CA MET A 349 7.83 17.51 -8.92
C MET A 349 8.21 17.58 -7.45
N GLY A 350 7.98 16.53 -6.67
CA GLY A 350 8.44 16.46 -5.28
C GLY A 350 9.97 16.58 -5.15
N LYS A 351 10.74 15.87 -6.00
CA LYS A 351 12.21 15.97 -6.06
C LYS A 351 12.68 17.34 -6.52
N LEU A 352 12.00 17.95 -7.49
CA LEU A 352 12.29 19.29 -7.98
C LEU A 352 12.11 20.33 -6.87
N ALA A 353 10.99 20.26 -6.15
CA ALA A 353 10.67 21.14 -5.03
C ALA A 353 11.65 20.99 -3.85
N ALA A 354 12.14 19.78 -3.63
CA ALA A 354 13.14 19.46 -2.62
C ALA A 354 14.59 19.75 -3.07
N GLU A 355 14.81 20.30 -4.25
CA GLU A 355 16.13 20.52 -4.89
C GLU A 355 16.97 19.23 -5.00
N LYS A 356 16.31 18.07 -5.08
CA LYS A 356 16.94 16.75 -5.16
C LYS A 356 16.86 16.12 -6.56
N ILE A 357 16.28 16.81 -7.53
CA ILE A 357 16.14 16.31 -8.90
C ILE A 357 17.52 16.29 -9.59
N SER A 358 17.87 15.16 -10.18
CA SER A 358 19.09 15.03 -10.99
C SER A 358 18.86 15.53 -12.42
N PRO A 359 19.92 15.92 -13.17
CA PRO A 359 19.79 16.31 -14.57
C PRO A 359 19.08 15.27 -15.42
N LYS A 360 19.36 13.99 -15.22
CA LYS A 360 18.73 12.89 -15.95
C LYS A 360 17.24 12.80 -15.67
N GLU A 361 16.80 13.00 -14.42
CA GLU A 361 15.38 13.03 -14.05
C GLU A 361 14.66 14.24 -14.66
N LEU A 362 15.32 15.40 -14.72
CA LEU A 362 14.78 16.56 -15.41
C LEU A 362 14.62 16.30 -16.93
N GLY A 363 15.52 15.52 -17.51
CA GLY A 363 15.38 15.00 -18.88
C GLY A 363 14.18 14.09 -19.05
N TYR A 364 13.88 13.23 -18.06
CA TYR A 364 12.67 12.41 -18.06
C TYR A 364 11.40 13.25 -17.97
N LEU A 365 11.42 14.31 -17.15
CA LEU A 365 10.32 15.28 -17.11
C LEU A 365 10.09 15.91 -18.49
N ARG A 366 11.13 16.45 -19.12
CA ARG A 366 11.07 17.03 -20.47
C ARG A 366 10.44 16.06 -21.47
N GLN A 367 10.91 14.80 -21.49
CA GLN A 367 10.36 13.80 -22.41
C GLN A 367 8.90 13.47 -22.12
N SER A 368 8.52 13.43 -20.84
CA SER A 368 7.14 13.20 -20.41
C SER A 368 6.22 14.34 -20.88
N LEU A 369 6.66 15.59 -20.75
CA LEU A 369 5.90 16.76 -21.23
C LEU A 369 5.70 16.73 -22.74
N ILE A 370 6.72 16.35 -23.51
CA ILE A 370 6.63 16.16 -24.97
C ILE A 370 5.57 15.09 -25.32
N ASN A 371 5.56 13.98 -24.59
CA ASN A 371 4.58 12.92 -24.83
C ASN A 371 3.16 13.35 -24.44
N ILE A 372 3.00 14.12 -23.37
CA ILE A 372 1.71 14.70 -22.96
C ILE A 372 1.19 15.66 -24.03
N HIS A 373 2.05 16.51 -24.60
CA HIS A 373 1.67 17.40 -25.72
C HIS A 373 1.19 16.59 -26.92
N LYS A 374 1.83 15.45 -27.26
CA LYS A 374 1.36 14.54 -28.33
C LYS A 374 -0.01 13.91 -27.98
N ILE A 375 -0.20 13.46 -26.73
CA ILE A 375 -1.50 12.94 -26.28
C ILE A 375 -2.58 14.02 -26.40
N LYS A 376 -2.29 15.26 -26.00
CA LYS A 376 -3.20 16.40 -26.18
C LYS A 376 -3.63 16.57 -27.64
N ALA A 377 -2.68 16.51 -28.57
CA ALA A 377 -2.97 16.60 -30.00
C ALA A 377 -3.84 15.43 -30.49
N LEU A 378 -3.61 14.20 -30.02
CA LEU A 378 -4.43 13.01 -30.36
C LEU A 378 -5.86 13.13 -29.82
N LEU A 379 -6.06 13.72 -28.64
CA LEU A 379 -7.38 13.87 -28.03
C LEU A 379 -8.17 15.06 -28.59
N HIS A 380 -7.51 16.06 -29.18
CA HIS A 380 -8.15 17.28 -29.67
C HIS A 380 -9.31 17.04 -30.65
N PRO A 381 -9.23 16.10 -31.64
CA PRO A 381 -10.35 15.80 -32.53
C PRO A 381 -11.59 15.23 -31.86
N HIS A 382 -11.46 14.76 -30.61
CA HIS A 382 -12.49 14.12 -29.82
C HIS A 382 -12.95 14.97 -28.63
N ALA A 383 -12.62 16.26 -28.61
CA ALA A 383 -12.89 17.17 -27.50
C ALA A 383 -14.38 17.25 -27.12
N ASP A 384 -15.28 17.16 -28.10
CA ASP A 384 -16.74 17.18 -27.84
C ASP A 384 -17.22 15.95 -27.06
N VAL A 385 -16.69 14.76 -27.38
CA VAL A 385 -17.00 13.48 -26.69
C VAL A 385 -16.39 13.46 -25.29
N LEU A 386 -15.25 14.10 -25.12
CA LEU A 386 -14.48 14.18 -23.90
C LEU A 386 -14.69 15.51 -23.14
N ALA A 387 -15.77 16.23 -23.42
CA ALA A 387 -16.04 17.55 -22.84
C ALA A 387 -16.09 17.58 -21.30
N TRP A 388 -16.33 16.42 -20.64
CA TRP A 388 -16.31 16.25 -19.20
C TRP A 388 -14.91 16.00 -18.61
N LEU A 389 -13.92 15.66 -19.46
CA LEU A 389 -12.53 15.49 -19.04
C LEU A 389 -11.88 16.89 -19.07
N GLU A 390 -11.22 17.26 -17.97
CA GLU A 390 -10.47 18.51 -17.94
C GLU A 390 -9.44 18.54 -19.07
N PRO A 391 -9.27 19.67 -19.78
CA PRO A 391 -8.29 19.75 -20.84
C PRO A 391 -6.87 19.71 -20.28
N LEU A 392 -5.97 19.04 -21.00
CA LEU A 392 -4.55 19.08 -20.69
C LEU A 392 -4.01 20.52 -20.85
N PHE A 393 -3.30 21.00 -19.82
CA PHE A 393 -2.63 22.29 -19.87
C PHE A 393 -1.59 22.32 -20.98
N ASP A 394 -1.45 23.47 -21.61
CA ASP A 394 -0.42 23.70 -22.59
C ASP A 394 0.89 24.07 -21.92
N LEU A 395 1.94 23.32 -22.19
CA LEU A 395 3.26 23.51 -21.62
C LEU A 395 4.33 23.63 -22.73
N GLU A 396 3.94 24.08 -23.93
CA GLU A 396 4.83 24.20 -25.07
C GLU A 396 5.99 25.15 -24.76
N GLU A 397 5.72 26.29 -24.13
CA GLU A 397 6.77 27.24 -23.70
C GLU A 397 7.81 26.59 -22.75
N LEU A 398 7.36 25.79 -21.81
CA LEU A 398 8.26 25.07 -20.92
C LEU A 398 9.05 23.98 -21.65
N ILE A 399 8.41 23.27 -22.57
CA ILE A 399 9.08 22.26 -23.39
C ILE A 399 10.20 22.89 -24.22
N GLU A 400 9.92 24.00 -24.91
CA GLU A 400 10.90 24.75 -25.66
C GLU A 400 12.02 25.28 -24.78
N TYR A 401 11.69 25.84 -23.62
CA TYR A 401 12.67 26.30 -22.65
C TYR A 401 13.62 25.18 -22.23
N LEU A 402 13.10 24.02 -21.84
CA LEU A 402 13.91 22.87 -21.42
C LEU A 402 14.76 22.31 -22.57
N GLN A 403 14.23 22.31 -23.82
CA GLN A 403 14.98 21.86 -25.00
C GLN A 403 16.11 22.82 -25.41
N ASN A 404 15.92 24.12 -25.16
CA ASN A 404 16.92 25.13 -25.48
C ASN A 404 18.01 25.23 -24.41
N HIS A 405 17.72 24.88 -23.14
CA HIS A 405 18.68 25.02 -22.04
C HIS A 405 19.42 23.74 -21.69
N LEU A 406 18.82 22.56 -21.92
CA LEU A 406 19.40 21.26 -21.54
C LEU A 406 19.87 20.47 -22.75
N ASN A 407 20.98 19.79 -22.59
CA ASN A 407 21.47 18.84 -23.59
C ASN A 407 20.48 17.68 -23.83
N GLU A 408 20.58 16.99 -24.95
CA GLU A 408 19.76 15.82 -25.25
C GLU A 408 20.04 14.66 -24.30
N GLU A 409 21.30 14.32 -24.13
CA GLU A 409 21.76 13.29 -23.19
C GLU A 409 22.25 13.96 -21.90
N LEU A 410 21.59 13.64 -20.79
CA LEU A 410 21.84 14.22 -19.50
C LEU A 410 22.50 13.23 -18.55
N PRO A 411 23.52 13.67 -17.78
CA PRO A 411 24.19 12.81 -16.80
C PRO A 411 23.32 12.58 -15.55
N VAL A 412 23.63 11.51 -14.80
CA VAL A 412 22.98 11.22 -13.52
C VAL A 412 23.32 12.27 -12.46
N SER A 413 24.52 12.87 -12.52
CA SER A 413 24.96 13.86 -11.54
C SER A 413 25.52 15.08 -12.27
N ILE A 414 25.20 16.26 -11.75
CA ILE A 414 25.70 17.54 -12.27
C ILE A 414 27.24 17.63 -12.23
N ALA A 415 27.89 16.94 -11.28
CA ALA A 415 29.33 16.90 -11.17
C ALA A 415 30.05 16.27 -12.37
N LYS A 416 29.29 15.51 -13.21
CA LYS A 416 29.84 14.96 -14.47
C LYS A 416 29.92 16.00 -15.58
N GLY A 417 29.34 17.19 -15.39
CA GLY A 417 29.24 18.24 -16.40
C GLY A 417 28.37 17.89 -17.59
N ASN A 418 28.38 18.75 -18.60
CA ASN A 418 27.62 18.60 -19.86
C ASN A 418 26.11 18.54 -19.69
N VAL A 419 25.57 19.33 -18.75
CA VAL A 419 24.13 19.43 -18.47
C VAL A 419 23.49 20.51 -19.33
N VAL A 420 24.10 21.71 -19.33
CA VAL A 420 23.58 22.89 -20.03
C VAL A 420 24.03 22.91 -21.48
N LYS A 421 23.12 23.20 -22.39
CA LYS A 421 23.35 23.27 -23.85
C LYS A 421 24.31 24.41 -24.20
N ASN A 422 25.09 24.22 -25.26
CA ASN A 422 25.91 25.29 -25.78
C ASN A 422 25.04 26.43 -26.33
N GLY A 423 25.48 27.66 -26.15
CA GLY A 423 24.73 28.85 -26.54
C GLY A 423 23.84 29.47 -25.44
N VAL A 424 23.69 28.78 -24.28
CA VAL A 424 22.90 29.28 -23.13
C VAL A 424 23.70 30.34 -22.35
N SER A 425 25.03 30.20 -22.27
CA SER A 425 25.91 31.12 -21.55
C SER A 425 27.23 31.30 -22.29
N GLU A 426 27.49 32.52 -22.76
CA GLU A 426 28.78 32.86 -23.42
C GLU A 426 29.98 32.54 -22.56
N GLU A 427 29.90 32.77 -21.26
CA GLU A 427 30.99 32.49 -20.30
C GLU A 427 31.23 30.97 -20.16
N LEU A 428 30.17 30.15 -20.06
CA LEU A 428 30.27 28.70 -20.02
C LEU A 428 30.91 28.16 -21.31
N ASP A 429 30.49 28.65 -22.46
CA ASP A 429 31.00 28.23 -23.75
C ASP A 429 32.48 28.62 -23.92
N ARG A 430 32.86 29.82 -23.45
CA ARG A 430 34.25 30.27 -23.43
C ARG A 430 35.10 29.35 -22.55
N LEU A 431 34.64 29.01 -21.36
CA LEU A 431 35.37 28.11 -20.43
C LEU A 431 35.53 26.70 -21.01
N ARG A 432 34.49 26.16 -21.61
CA ARG A 432 34.52 24.84 -22.32
C ARG A 432 35.44 24.83 -23.49
N ASN A 433 35.50 25.94 -24.26
CA ASN A 433 36.40 26.12 -25.36
C ASN A 433 37.88 26.20 -24.85
N LEU A 434 38.13 26.86 -23.71
CA LEU A 434 39.44 26.83 -23.10
C LEU A 434 39.88 25.43 -22.68
N GLN A 435 38.97 24.66 -22.09
CA GLN A 435 39.23 23.27 -21.67
C GLN A 435 39.47 22.34 -22.91
N SER A 436 38.70 22.50 -24.00
CA SER A 436 38.83 21.67 -25.19
C SER A 436 40.13 21.99 -25.97
N LYS A 437 40.47 23.29 -26.14
CA LYS A 437 41.71 23.74 -26.75
C LYS A 437 42.90 23.33 -25.91
N GLY A 438 42.70 23.27 -24.61
CA GLY A 438 43.66 22.82 -23.64
C GLY A 438 44.11 21.38 -23.87
N ARG A 439 43.23 20.45 -24.16
CA ARG A 439 43.62 19.05 -24.50
C ARG A 439 44.49 19.00 -25.78
N GLY A 440 44.14 19.77 -26.78
CA GLY A 440 44.99 19.91 -27.97
C GLY A 440 46.41 20.43 -27.69
N PHE A 441 46.52 21.41 -26.76
CA PHE A 441 47.83 21.93 -26.33
C PHE A 441 48.67 20.84 -25.59
N LEU A 442 48.09 19.96 -24.82
CA LEU A 442 48.87 18.85 -24.21
C LEU A 442 49.37 17.86 -25.27
N ASP A 443 48.59 17.57 -26.28
CA ASP A 443 49.01 16.73 -27.42
C ASP A 443 50.09 17.40 -28.22
N GLU A 444 49.97 18.70 -28.52
CA GLU A 444 50.99 19.49 -29.20
C GLU A 444 52.28 19.59 -28.36
N MET A 445 52.18 19.85 -27.06
CA MET A 445 53.28 19.86 -26.14
C MET A 445 53.97 18.50 -26.03
N CYS A 446 53.19 17.42 -25.97
CA CYS A 446 53.73 16.04 -25.95
C CYS A 446 54.52 15.77 -27.23
N GLN A 447 53.96 16.12 -28.40
CA GLN A 447 54.63 15.96 -29.69
C GLN A 447 55.92 16.81 -29.75
N ARG A 448 55.86 18.07 -29.37
CA ARG A 448 57.02 18.98 -29.33
C ARG A 448 58.13 18.46 -28.41
N GLU A 449 57.80 17.96 -27.25
CA GLU A 449 58.78 17.41 -26.32
C GLU A 449 59.31 16.03 -26.76
N ILE A 450 58.54 15.25 -27.53
CA ILE A 450 59.02 14.03 -28.21
C ILE A 450 60.07 14.42 -29.29
N GLU A 451 59.80 15.43 -30.09
CA GLU A 451 60.75 15.92 -31.09
C GLU A 451 62.01 16.50 -30.47
N ARG A 452 61.85 17.28 -29.39
CA ARG A 452 62.99 17.90 -28.69
C ARG A 452 63.91 16.89 -27.99
N THR A 453 63.32 15.84 -27.36
CA THR A 453 64.11 14.88 -26.54
C THR A 453 64.44 13.60 -27.25
N GLY A 454 63.76 13.31 -28.39
CA GLY A 454 63.89 12.03 -29.09
C GLY A 454 63.30 10.83 -28.28
N ILE A 455 62.44 11.06 -27.29
CA ILE A 455 61.81 10.04 -26.45
C ILE A 455 60.42 9.74 -27.00
N THR A 456 60.30 8.76 -27.89
CA THR A 456 59.05 8.39 -28.54
C THR A 456 58.00 7.76 -27.59
N SER A 457 58.42 7.33 -26.40
CA SER A 457 57.55 6.74 -25.38
C SER A 457 57.11 7.76 -24.31
N LEU A 458 57.35 9.03 -24.50
CA LEU A 458 56.93 10.10 -23.63
C LEU A 458 55.40 10.19 -23.62
N LYS A 459 54.82 10.39 -22.45
CA LYS A 459 53.39 10.63 -22.26
C LYS A 459 53.15 11.77 -21.28
N ILE A 460 52.19 12.62 -21.55
CA ILE A 460 51.66 13.54 -20.58
C ILE A 460 50.37 12.93 -20.03
N ASP A 461 50.27 12.81 -18.71
CA ASP A 461 49.15 12.21 -18.03
C ASP A 461 48.82 12.97 -16.73
N PHE A 462 47.68 12.69 -16.11
CA PHE A 462 47.20 13.39 -14.93
C PHE A 462 47.11 12.46 -13.72
N ASN A 463 47.45 12.97 -12.54
CA ASN A 463 47.28 12.27 -11.27
C ASN A 463 46.70 13.21 -10.22
N ASN A 464 45.63 12.77 -9.52
CA ASN A 464 44.91 13.58 -8.52
C ASN A 464 45.79 14.11 -7.37
N VAL A 465 47.00 13.51 -7.12
CA VAL A 465 47.91 13.93 -6.03
C VAL A 465 48.97 14.91 -6.53
N PHE A 466 49.41 14.73 -7.78
CA PHE A 466 50.58 15.46 -8.31
C PHE A 466 50.28 16.39 -9.50
N GLY A 467 49.04 16.35 -10.02
CA GLY A 467 48.60 17.09 -11.19
C GLY A 467 49.07 16.48 -12.50
N TYR A 468 49.20 17.33 -13.54
CA TYR A 468 49.77 16.91 -14.82
C TYR A 468 51.25 16.64 -14.72
N TYR A 469 51.72 15.58 -15.40
CA TYR A 469 53.11 15.18 -15.41
C TYR A 469 53.51 14.57 -16.74
N ILE A 470 54.81 14.70 -17.07
CA ILE A 470 55.46 14.03 -18.17
C ILE A 470 56.04 12.73 -17.67
N GLU A 471 55.57 11.57 -18.16
CA GLU A 471 56.11 10.26 -17.79
C GLU A 471 57.17 9.81 -18.78
N VAL A 472 58.39 9.51 -18.25
CA VAL A 472 59.54 8.99 -19.00
C VAL A 472 59.97 7.66 -18.44
N ARG A 473 60.08 6.64 -19.30
CA ARG A 473 60.62 5.33 -18.90
C ARG A 473 62.07 5.42 -18.47
N ASN A 474 62.42 4.64 -17.44
CA ASN A 474 63.82 4.64 -16.90
C ASN A 474 64.88 4.41 -17.95
N THR A 475 64.60 3.75 -19.08
CA THR A 475 65.50 3.52 -20.21
C THR A 475 65.87 4.80 -20.95
N HIS A 476 65.22 5.92 -20.75
CA HIS A 476 65.43 7.19 -21.45
C HIS A 476 65.77 8.35 -20.50
N LYS A 477 65.98 8.08 -19.21
CA LYS A 477 66.22 9.12 -18.21
C LYS A 477 67.39 10.03 -18.48
N ASP A 478 68.43 9.52 -19.20
CA ASP A 478 69.64 10.31 -19.54
C ASP A 478 69.35 11.34 -20.67
N LYS A 479 68.20 11.27 -21.34
CA LYS A 479 67.74 12.20 -22.36
C LYS A 479 66.82 13.29 -21.82
N VAL A 480 66.53 13.30 -20.52
CA VAL A 480 65.64 14.27 -19.88
C VAL A 480 66.32 15.63 -19.82
N PRO A 481 65.66 16.72 -20.31
CA PRO A 481 66.19 18.07 -20.24
C PRO A 481 66.40 18.54 -18.80
N GLY A 482 67.35 19.41 -18.57
CA GLY A 482 67.71 19.92 -17.23
C GLY A 482 66.63 20.90 -16.66
N ASP A 483 65.78 21.42 -17.51
CA ASP A 483 64.69 22.33 -17.18
C ASP A 483 63.44 21.57 -16.63
N TRP A 484 63.44 20.24 -16.70
CA TRP A 484 62.34 19.44 -16.13
C TRP A 484 62.57 19.14 -14.64
N VAL A 485 61.60 19.44 -13.81
CA VAL A 485 61.65 19.16 -12.37
C VAL A 485 61.05 17.81 -12.07
N ARG A 486 61.85 16.90 -11.52
CA ARG A 486 61.40 15.57 -11.14
C ARG A 486 60.45 15.62 -9.93
N LYS A 487 59.23 15.05 -10.09
CA LYS A 487 58.19 15.00 -9.04
C LYS A 487 58.10 13.64 -8.36
N GLN A 488 58.29 12.55 -9.12
CA GLN A 488 58.09 11.19 -8.59
C GLN A 488 58.99 10.20 -9.36
N THR A 489 59.54 9.24 -8.61
CA THR A 489 60.24 8.08 -9.18
C THR A 489 59.40 6.83 -8.96
N LEU A 490 59.10 6.11 -10.05
CA LEU A 490 58.41 4.83 -10.06
C LEU A 490 59.40 3.70 -10.41
N VAL A 491 58.97 2.43 -10.23
CA VAL A 491 59.81 1.27 -10.53
C VAL A 491 60.28 1.26 -11.99
N ASN A 492 59.42 1.65 -12.96
CA ASN A 492 59.74 1.56 -14.40
C ASN A 492 59.77 2.93 -15.11
N ALA A 493 59.48 4.04 -14.43
CA ALA A 493 59.38 5.37 -15.04
C ALA A 493 59.69 6.47 -14.00
N GLU A 494 60.04 7.64 -14.48
CA GLU A 494 60.09 8.87 -13.68
C GLU A 494 59.09 9.88 -14.19
N ARG A 495 58.53 10.70 -13.29
CA ARG A 495 57.53 11.71 -13.59
C ARG A 495 58.11 13.10 -13.38
N TYR A 496 57.95 13.93 -14.37
CA TYR A 496 58.51 15.29 -14.42
C TYR A 496 57.41 16.31 -14.61
N ILE A 497 57.73 17.57 -14.26
CA ILE A 497 56.86 18.72 -14.51
C ILE A 497 57.74 19.83 -15.12
N THR A 498 57.15 20.61 -16.03
CA THR A 498 57.73 21.84 -16.56
C THR A 498 56.95 23.05 -16.03
N GLU A 499 57.55 24.24 -16.08
CA GLU A 499 56.89 25.47 -15.67
C GLU A 499 55.66 25.77 -16.57
N GLU A 500 55.79 25.53 -17.86
CA GLU A 500 54.73 25.63 -18.85
C GLU A 500 53.57 24.67 -18.56
N LEU A 501 53.87 23.42 -18.17
CA LEU A 501 52.85 22.45 -17.79
C LEU A 501 52.13 22.84 -16.50
N LYS A 502 52.85 23.46 -15.55
CA LYS A 502 52.28 23.94 -14.29
C LYS A 502 51.39 25.18 -14.47
N GLU A 503 51.80 26.15 -15.32
CA GLU A 503 50.93 27.28 -15.68
C GLU A 503 49.67 26.84 -16.38
N TYR A 504 49.82 25.90 -17.29
CA TYR A 504 48.71 25.28 -18.00
C TYR A 504 47.73 24.53 -17.06
N GLU A 505 48.29 23.74 -16.09
CA GLU A 505 47.53 23.07 -15.07
C GLU A 505 46.67 24.06 -14.27
N ASN A 506 47.21 25.16 -13.82
CA ASN A 506 46.52 26.19 -13.07
C ASN A 506 45.38 26.82 -13.87
N GLN A 507 45.54 26.98 -15.17
CA GLN A 507 44.50 27.53 -16.06
C GLN A 507 43.36 26.53 -16.26
N ILE A 508 43.64 25.24 -16.46
CA ILE A 508 42.63 24.20 -16.71
C ILE A 508 41.86 23.86 -15.44
N LEU A 509 42.54 23.58 -14.30
CA LEU A 509 41.90 23.28 -13.03
C LEU A 509 41.01 24.45 -12.60
N GLY A 510 41.46 25.68 -12.78
CA GLY A 510 40.65 26.86 -12.53
C GLY A 510 39.45 27.00 -13.48
N ALA A 511 39.57 26.54 -14.73
CA ALA A 511 38.45 26.52 -15.68
C ALA A 511 37.43 25.41 -15.35
N GLU A 512 37.89 24.21 -14.99
CA GLU A 512 37.04 23.08 -14.60
C GLU A 512 36.17 23.39 -13.35
N GLU A 513 36.81 23.97 -12.34
CA GLU A 513 36.10 24.42 -11.13
C GLU A 513 35.04 25.49 -11.47
N LYS A 514 35.40 26.49 -12.28
CA LYS A 514 34.46 27.54 -12.72
C LYS A 514 33.33 26.97 -13.57
N ILE A 515 33.59 26.01 -14.48
CA ILE A 515 32.58 25.32 -15.29
C ILE A 515 31.59 24.61 -14.35
N SER A 516 32.05 23.84 -13.37
CA SER A 516 31.22 23.09 -12.43
C SER A 516 30.34 24.03 -11.61
N VAL A 517 30.86 25.13 -11.09
CA VAL A 517 30.08 26.12 -10.32
C VAL A 517 29.05 26.81 -11.21
N LEU A 518 29.44 27.29 -12.40
CA LEU A 518 28.54 28.01 -13.32
C LEU A 518 27.44 27.08 -13.87
N GLU A 519 27.80 25.86 -14.25
CA GLU A 519 26.84 24.89 -14.75
C GLU A 519 25.84 24.48 -13.67
N SER A 520 26.29 24.35 -12.42
CA SER A 520 25.41 24.10 -11.25
C SER A 520 24.46 25.27 -11.00
N GLN A 521 24.90 26.49 -11.19
CA GLN A 521 24.06 27.68 -11.05
C GLN A 521 23.00 27.76 -12.17
N LEU A 522 23.42 27.57 -13.40
CA LEU A 522 22.51 27.57 -14.57
C LEU A 522 21.47 26.45 -14.46
N TYR A 523 21.87 25.26 -13.99
CA TYR A 523 20.95 24.17 -13.76
C TYR A 523 19.91 24.51 -12.68
N ARG A 524 20.32 25.14 -11.56
CA ARG A 524 19.39 25.62 -10.54
C ARG A 524 18.39 26.63 -11.10
N ASN A 525 18.82 27.52 -12.00
CA ASN A 525 17.92 28.47 -12.66
C ASN A 525 16.88 27.74 -13.53
N VAL A 526 17.29 26.67 -14.25
CA VAL A 526 16.36 25.84 -15.03
C VAL A 526 15.36 25.13 -14.12
N CYS A 527 15.80 24.62 -12.99
CA CYS A 527 14.91 24.02 -11.99
C CYS A 527 13.91 25.03 -11.43
N ALA A 528 14.38 26.25 -11.08
CA ALA A 528 13.51 27.31 -10.55
C ALA A 528 12.45 27.76 -11.56
N GLU A 529 12.81 27.90 -12.84
CA GLU A 529 11.85 28.24 -13.91
C GLU A 529 10.84 27.11 -14.10
N THR A 530 11.27 25.85 -14.07
CA THR A 530 10.37 24.69 -14.17
C THR A 530 9.35 24.65 -13.02
N MET A 531 9.74 25.11 -11.81
CA MET A 531 8.84 25.17 -10.64
C MET A 531 7.67 26.13 -10.82
N VAL A 532 7.78 27.13 -11.69
CA VAL A 532 6.66 28.08 -11.98
C VAL A 532 5.45 27.35 -12.56
N TYR A 533 5.67 26.25 -13.27
CA TYR A 533 4.64 25.45 -13.94
C TYR A 533 4.11 24.27 -13.11
N ILE A 534 4.42 24.21 -11.81
CA ILE A 534 4.13 23.04 -10.98
C ILE A 534 2.63 22.67 -10.96
N ASP A 535 1.73 23.65 -10.81
CA ASP A 535 0.27 23.41 -10.76
C ASP A 535 -0.25 22.81 -12.07
N GLN A 536 0.28 23.28 -13.20
CA GLN A 536 -0.10 22.79 -14.53
C GLN A 536 0.44 21.39 -14.77
N ILE A 537 1.68 21.10 -14.35
CA ILE A 537 2.27 19.76 -14.45
C ILE A 537 1.50 18.76 -13.59
N GLN A 538 1.12 19.14 -12.36
CA GLN A 538 0.29 18.31 -11.49
C GLN A 538 -1.13 18.13 -12.04
N GLY A 539 -1.72 19.17 -12.65
CA GLY A 539 -2.98 19.07 -13.36
C GLY A 539 -2.92 18.03 -14.48
N ASN A 540 -1.89 18.13 -15.33
CA ASN A 540 -1.64 17.15 -16.40
C ASN A 540 -1.39 15.74 -15.86
N SER A 541 -0.64 15.60 -14.75
CA SER A 541 -0.41 14.31 -14.09
C SER A 541 -1.72 13.61 -13.72
N ASN A 542 -2.69 14.36 -13.14
CA ASN A 542 -3.98 13.80 -12.78
C ASN A 542 -4.80 13.35 -14.01
N ILE A 543 -4.80 14.14 -15.09
CA ILE A 543 -5.52 13.78 -16.32
C ILE A 543 -4.89 12.55 -16.98
N ILE A 544 -3.56 12.51 -17.04
CA ILE A 544 -2.81 11.35 -17.56
C ILE A 544 -3.07 10.10 -16.72
N ALA A 545 -3.13 10.22 -15.39
CA ALA A 545 -3.49 9.10 -14.53
C ALA A 545 -4.91 8.57 -14.83
N GLN A 546 -5.88 9.45 -15.09
CA GLN A 546 -7.24 9.05 -15.47
C GLN A 546 -7.28 8.32 -16.82
N LEU A 547 -6.56 8.83 -17.81
CA LEU A 547 -6.43 8.20 -19.13
C LEU A 547 -5.74 6.83 -19.04
N ASP A 548 -4.68 6.72 -18.25
CA ASP A 548 -3.94 5.49 -18.05
C ASP A 548 -4.78 4.40 -17.36
N VAL A 549 -5.54 4.78 -16.31
CA VAL A 549 -6.49 3.84 -15.68
C VAL A 549 -7.55 3.39 -16.68
N ALA A 550 -8.12 4.30 -17.46
CA ALA A 550 -9.15 3.95 -18.46
C ALA A 550 -8.57 3.06 -19.56
N ALA A 551 -7.36 3.34 -20.04
CA ALA A 551 -6.67 2.51 -21.03
C ALA A 551 -6.37 1.11 -20.49
N GLY A 552 -5.89 1.00 -19.24
CA GLY A 552 -5.64 -0.28 -18.59
C GLY A 552 -6.90 -1.09 -18.35
N LEU A 553 -7.99 -0.46 -17.90
CA LEU A 553 -9.30 -1.14 -17.72
C LEU A 553 -9.95 -1.50 -19.06
N SER A 554 -9.72 -0.71 -20.12
CA SER A 554 -10.13 -1.03 -21.50
C SER A 554 -9.38 -2.28 -22.01
N GLU A 555 -8.07 -2.36 -21.79
CA GLU A 555 -7.28 -3.55 -22.14
C GLU A 555 -7.77 -4.79 -21.40
N LEU A 556 -8.01 -4.66 -20.09
CA LEU A 556 -8.58 -5.73 -19.26
C LEU A 556 -9.95 -6.18 -19.79
N ALA A 557 -10.84 -5.23 -20.13
CA ALA A 557 -12.19 -5.53 -20.61
C ALA A 557 -12.17 -6.34 -21.91
N VAL A 558 -11.28 -6.02 -22.82
CA VAL A 558 -11.14 -6.74 -24.09
C VAL A 558 -10.50 -8.11 -23.88
N SER A 559 -9.38 -8.18 -23.12
CA SER A 559 -8.64 -9.44 -22.91
C SER A 559 -9.45 -10.49 -22.15
N GLU A 560 -10.22 -10.06 -21.14
CA GLU A 560 -10.99 -10.96 -20.26
C GLU A 560 -12.47 -11.02 -20.60
N SER A 561 -12.91 -10.39 -21.69
CA SER A 561 -14.32 -10.34 -22.11
C SER A 561 -15.24 -9.84 -21.00
N TYR A 562 -14.93 -8.67 -20.43
CA TYR A 562 -15.80 -8.00 -19.46
C TYR A 562 -16.80 -7.13 -20.19
N THR A 563 -17.99 -6.93 -19.57
CA THR A 563 -19.07 -6.14 -20.14
C THR A 563 -19.29 -4.85 -19.36
N LYS A 564 -19.81 -3.83 -20.04
CA LYS A 564 -20.21 -2.57 -19.42
C LYS A 564 -21.38 -2.79 -18.47
N PRO A 565 -21.27 -2.46 -17.17
CA PRO A 565 -22.37 -2.55 -16.23
C PRO A 565 -23.36 -1.40 -16.43
N ILE A 566 -24.64 -1.65 -16.12
CA ILE A 566 -25.69 -0.65 -16.00
C ILE A 566 -25.81 -0.31 -14.52
N LEU A 567 -25.58 0.96 -14.18
CA LEU A 567 -25.73 1.45 -12.82
C LEU A 567 -26.95 2.37 -12.72
N ASN A 568 -27.71 2.23 -11.64
CA ASN A 568 -28.87 3.05 -11.37
C ASN A 568 -29.03 3.34 -9.87
N ASP A 569 -29.95 4.25 -9.53
CA ASP A 569 -30.28 4.60 -8.13
C ASP A 569 -31.26 3.61 -7.49
N GLY A 570 -31.59 2.53 -8.16
CA GLY A 570 -32.40 1.44 -7.63
C GLY A 570 -31.71 0.64 -6.53
N TYR A 571 -32.31 -0.49 -6.16
CA TYR A 571 -31.77 -1.39 -5.12
C TYR A 571 -31.38 -2.77 -5.66
N ALA A 572 -31.87 -3.13 -6.83
CA ALA A 572 -31.67 -4.47 -7.38
C ALA A 572 -30.22 -4.70 -7.82
N ILE A 573 -29.79 -5.95 -7.69
CA ILE A 573 -28.56 -6.48 -8.28
C ILE A 573 -28.98 -7.63 -9.18
N ASP A 574 -28.84 -7.49 -10.51
CA ASP A 574 -29.09 -8.54 -11.50
C ASP A 574 -27.80 -8.84 -12.28
N LEU A 575 -27.21 -9.98 -11.98
CA LEU A 575 -25.99 -10.46 -12.62
C LEU A 575 -26.30 -11.74 -13.39
N LYS A 576 -25.96 -11.78 -14.67
CA LYS A 576 -26.05 -12.99 -15.51
C LYS A 576 -24.65 -13.45 -15.90
N GLU A 577 -24.42 -14.74 -15.75
CA GLU A 577 -23.15 -15.39 -16.08
C GLU A 577 -21.94 -14.66 -15.46
N ALA A 578 -22.07 -14.26 -14.19
CA ALA A 578 -20.99 -13.59 -13.46
C ALA A 578 -19.85 -14.56 -13.15
N ARG A 579 -18.62 -14.05 -13.17
CA ARG A 579 -17.37 -14.81 -12.96
C ARG A 579 -16.55 -14.18 -11.84
N HIS A 580 -15.69 -14.97 -11.20
CA HIS A 580 -14.82 -14.49 -10.12
C HIS A 580 -13.42 -14.22 -10.68
N PRO A 581 -12.98 -12.95 -10.83
CA PRO A 581 -11.75 -12.63 -11.55
C PRO A 581 -10.49 -13.23 -10.92
N ILE A 582 -10.41 -13.30 -9.59
CA ILE A 582 -9.22 -13.85 -8.90
C ILE A 582 -9.14 -15.37 -9.15
N ILE A 583 -10.26 -16.07 -8.99
CA ILE A 583 -10.27 -17.53 -9.19
C ILE A 583 -10.06 -17.86 -10.66
N GLU A 584 -10.73 -17.15 -11.58
CA GLU A 584 -10.58 -17.34 -13.02
C GLU A 584 -9.12 -17.18 -13.47
N ASN A 585 -8.42 -16.16 -12.98
CA ASN A 585 -7.00 -15.94 -13.29
C ASN A 585 -6.06 -17.01 -12.68
N ALA A 586 -6.49 -17.68 -11.60
CA ALA A 586 -5.72 -18.72 -10.92
C ALA A 586 -5.94 -20.14 -11.48
N LEU A 587 -6.93 -20.32 -12.37
CA LEU A 587 -7.23 -21.64 -12.96
C LEU A 587 -6.07 -22.10 -13.88
N PRO A 588 -5.79 -23.42 -13.91
CA PRO A 588 -4.85 -23.98 -14.87
C PRO A 588 -5.27 -23.71 -16.33
N LEU A 589 -4.31 -23.68 -17.24
CA LEU A 589 -4.57 -23.51 -18.67
C LEU A 589 -5.52 -24.59 -19.19
N GLY A 590 -6.64 -24.17 -19.78
CA GLY A 590 -7.69 -25.03 -20.34
C GLY A 590 -8.89 -25.26 -19.41
N GLU A 591 -8.79 -24.93 -18.15
CA GLU A 591 -9.95 -24.90 -17.25
C GLU A 591 -10.69 -23.58 -17.34
N LYS A 592 -12.04 -23.64 -17.29
CA LYS A 592 -12.87 -22.43 -17.31
C LYS A 592 -13.63 -22.29 -16.01
N TYR A 593 -13.77 -21.05 -15.55
CA TYR A 593 -14.65 -20.72 -14.44
C TYR A 593 -16.11 -20.97 -14.83
N ILE A 594 -16.89 -21.57 -13.94
CA ILE A 594 -18.33 -21.82 -14.16
C ILE A 594 -19.12 -20.56 -13.72
N PRO A 595 -19.71 -19.81 -14.67
CA PRO A 595 -20.38 -18.56 -14.37
C PRO A 595 -21.71 -18.80 -13.66
N ASN A 596 -22.12 -17.85 -12.81
CA ASN A 596 -23.34 -17.93 -12.01
C ASN A 596 -24.21 -16.69 -12.14
N ASP A 597 -25.52 -16.88 -12.05
CA ASP A 597 -26.52 -15.84 -12.04
C ASP A 597 -26.89 -15.48 -10.61
N ILE A 598 -27.01 -14.18 -10.33
CA ILE A 598 -27.39 -13.66 -9.01
C ILE A 598 -28.45 -12.57 -9.23
N PHE A 599 -29.56 -12.70 -8.53
CA PHE A 599 -30.57 -11.66 -8.44
C PHE A 599 -30.86 -11.35 -6.98
N LEU A 600 -30.84 -10.10 -6.60
CA LEU A 600 -31.18 -9.62 -5.26
C LEU A 600 -31.97 -8.32 -5.36
N ASP A 601 -33.08 -8.24 -4.65
CA ASP A 601 -33.90 -7.03 -4.54
C ASP A 601 -34.41 -6.85 -3.10
N LYS A 602 -35.23 -5.84 -2.85
CA LYS A 602 -35.88 -5.63 -1.56
C LYS A 602 -37.23 -6.32 -1.45
N ASP A 603 -37.88 -6.62 -2.57
CA ASP A 603 -39.31 -6.99 -2.60
C ASP A 603 -39.51 -8.50 -2.65
N SER A 604 -38.71 -9.20 -3.46
CA SER A 604 -38.94 -10.61 -3.76
C SER A 604 -37.81 -11.54 -3.29
N GLN A 605 -36.55 -11.09 -3.32
CA GLN A 605 -35.39 -11.90 -3.06
C GLN A 605 -34.28 -11.08 -2.32
N GLN A 606 -34.57 -10.71 -1.06
CA GLN A 606 -33.68 -9.96 -0.20
C GLN A 606 -32.50 -10.81 0.28
N ILE A 607 -32.79 -12.06 0.68
CA ILE A 607 -31.82 -13.00 1.25
C ILE A 607 -31.75 -14.25 0.42
N ILE A 608 -30.58 -14.59 -0.06
CA ILE A 608 -30.29 -15.88 -0.70
C ILE A 608 -29.59 -16.78 0.29
N MET A 609 -30.24 -17.88 0.71
CA MET A 609 -29.60 -18.95 1.45
C MET A 609 -28.89 -19.88 0.49
N VAL A 610 -27.57 -19.98 0.59
CA VAL A 610 -26.75 -20.84 -0.29
C VAL A 610 -26.28 -22.06 0.49
N THR A 611 -26.84 -23.21 0.13
CA THR A 611 -26.49 -24.51 0.71
C THR A 611 -25.63 -25.36 -0.23
N GLY A 612 -25.03 -26.41 0.27
CA GLY A 612 -24.23 -27.36 -0.50
C GLY A 612 -22.94 -27.75 0.23
N PRO A 613 -22.19 -28.73 -0.32
CA PRO A 613 -21.00 -29.25 0.34
C PRO A 613 -19.87 -28.22 0.40
N ASN A 614 -18.95 -28.42 1.34
CA ASN A 614 -17.70 -27.69 1.34
C ASN A 614 -16.91 -28.04 0.05
N MET A 615 -16.14 -27.09 -0.49
CA MET A 615 -15.46 -27.17 -1.78
C MET A 615 -16.37 -27.04 -3.03
N ALA A 616 -17.69 -26.94 -2.87
CA ALA A 616 -18.59 -26.72 -4.01
C ALA A 616 -18.51 -25.30 -4.62
N GLY A 617 -17.91 -24.33 -3.90
CA GLY A 617 -17.75 -22.96 -4.40
C GLY A 617 -18.72 -21.93 -3.80
N LYS A 618 -19.41 -22.23 -2.70
CA LYS A 618 -20.33 -21.29 -2.02
C LYS A 618 -19.66 -19.94 -1.74
N SER A 619 -18.55 -19.93 -1.03
CA SER A 619 -17.79 -18.73 -0.68
C SER A 619 -17.29 -17.97 -1.91
N ALA A 620 -16.96 -18.68 -2.99
CA ALA A 620 -16.54 -18.08 -4.26
C ALA A 620 -17.68 -17.28 -4.91
N ILE A 621 -18.92 -17.80 -4.89
CA ILE A 621 -20.11 -17.13 -5.43
C ILE A 621 -20.43 -15.86 -4.61
N LEU A 622 -20.33 -15.93 -3.28
CA LEU A 622 -20.55 -14.77 -2.44
C LEU A 622 -19.55 -13.66 -2.78
N ARG A 623 -18.25 -13.97 -2.75
CA ARG A 623 -17.17 -13.02 -3.06
C ARG A 623 -17.26 -12.48 -4.48
N GLN A 624 -17.59 -13.32 -5.46
CA GLN A 624 -17.83 -12.92 -6.85
C GLN A 624 -18.84 -11.77 -6.94
N THR A 625 -19.98 -11.89 -6.26
CA THR A 625 -21.03 -10.88 -6.27
C THR A 625 -20.54 -9.53 -5.76
N ALA A 626 -19.84 -9.52 -4.63
CA ALA A 626 -19.27 -8.28 -4.09
C ALA A 626 -18.19 -7.67 -5.00
N ILE A 627 -17.33 -8.51 -5.56
CA ILE A 627 -16.25 -8.04 -6.46
C ILE A 627 -16.83 -7.45 -7.75
N VAL A 628 -17.86 -8.05 -8.32
CA VAL A 628 -18.53 -7.50 -9.52
C VAL A 628 -19.15 -6.14 -9.22
N CYS A 629 -19.87 -6.00 -8.10
CA CYS A 629 -20.44 -4.72 -7.66
C CYS A 629 -19.34 -3.68 -7.39
N LEU A 630 -18.24 -4.07 -6.76
CA LEU A 630 -17.08 -3.20 -6.51
C LEU A 630 -16.47 -2.70 -7.83
N LEU A 631 -16.22 -3.60 -8.78
CA LEU A 631 -15.67 -3.25 -10.10
C LEU A 631 -16.59 -2.27 -10.83
N ALA A 632 -17.91 -2.46 -10.79
CA ALA A 632 -18.86 -1.53 -11.36
C ALA A 632 -18.75 -0.13 -10.72
N GLN A 633 -18.66 -0.04 -9.38
CA GLN A 633 -18.61 1.24 -8.66
C GLN A 633 -17.24 1.95 -8.72
N ILE A 634 -16.16 1.28 -9.09
CA ILE A 634 -14.91 1.99 -9.44
C ILE A 634 -14.94 2.58 -10.86
N GLY A 635 -15.95 2.25 -11.65
CA GLY A 635 -16.08 2.64 -13.05
C GLY A 635 -15.29 1.72 -14.00
N SER A 636 -15.33 0.41 -13.75
CA SER A 636 -14.75 -0.63 -14.60
C SER A 636 -15.85 -1.46 -15.28
N PHE A 637 -15.54 -2.06 -16.41
CA PHE A 637 -16.31 -3.17 -16.95
C PHE A 637 -16.17 -4.38 -16.03
N VAL A 638 -17.15 -5.28 -16.05
CA VAL A 638 -17.30 -6.36 -15.08
C VAL A 638 -17.28 -7.75 -15.73
N PRO A 639 -16.77 -8.77 -15.01
CA PRO A 639 -16.73 -10.16 -15.49
C PRO A 639 -18.14 -10.82 -15.44
N ALA A 640 -19.05 -10.37 -16.27
CA ALA A 640 -20.41 -10.91 -16.41
C ALA A 640 -20.89 -10.75 -17.84
N LYS A 641 -21.92 -11.48 -18.24
CA LYS A 641 -22.56 -11.28 -19.56
C LYS A 641 -23.55 -10.12 -19.52
N HIS A 642 -24.18 -9.91 -18.37
CA HIS A 642 -25.04 -8.76 -18.08
C HIS A 642 -24.91 -8.43 -16.58
N ALA A 643 -24.87 -7.14 -16.28
CA ALA A 643 -24.86 -6.65 -14.91
C ALA A 643 -25.66 -5.35 -14.82
N GLU A 644 -26.77 -5.38 -14.09
CA GLU A 644 -27.53 -4.21 -13.68
C GLU A 644 -27.47 -4.10 -12.16
N ILE A 645 -26.96 -2.97 -11.66
CA ILE A 645 -26.60 -2.83 -10.25
C ILE A 645 -27.11 -1.50 -9.71
N GLY A 646 -28.04 -1.58 -8.75
CA GLY A 646 -28.38 -0.45 -7.88
C GLY A 646 -27.21 -0.12 -6.97
N LEU A 647 -26.87 1.17 -6.86
CA LEU A 647 -25.72 1.63 -6.09
C LEU A 647 -25.71 1.09 -4.67
N LEU A 648 -24.56 0.60 -4.25
CA LEU A 648 -24.27 0.18 -2.88
C LEU A 648 -23.60 1.31 -2.11
N ASP A 649 -23.88 1.43 -0.82
CA ASP A 649 -23.19 2.33 0.10
C ASP A 649 -22.24 1.59 1.04
N LYS A 650 -22.50 0.29 1.29
CA LYS A 650 -21.65 -0.56 2.14
C LYS A 650 -21.58 -1.98 1.61
N ILE A 651 -20.41 -2.58 1.71
CA ILE A 651 -20.22 -4.02 1.53
C ILE A 651 -19.62 -4.57 2.82
N PHE A 652 -20.26 -5.58 3.37
CA PHE A 652 -19.79 -6.29 4.54
C PHE A 652 -19.58 -7.77 4.22
N THR A 653 -18.48 -8.32 4.73
CA THR A 653 -18.21 -9.75 4.57
C THR A 653 -17.82 -10.38 5.90
N ARG A 654 -18.43 -11.52 6.18
CA ARG A 654 -17.97 -12.48 7.17
C ARG A 654 -17.72 -13.80 6.47
N VAL A 655 -16.46 -14.06 6.12
CA VAL A 655 -16.05 -15.21 5.31
C VAL A 655 -14.81 -15.85 5.91
N GLY A 656 -14.91 -17.15 6.28
CA GLY A 656 -13.79 -17.95 6.78
C GLY A 656 -13.42 -17.70 8.25
N ALA A 657 -12.74 -18.66 8.87
CA ALA A 657 -12.15 -18.49 10.20
C ALA A 657 -10.71 -17.98 10.06
N THR A 658 -10.45 -16.76 10.47
CA THR A 658 -9.08 -16.28 10.66
C THR A 658 -8.70 -16.44 12.12
N ASP A 659 -7.78 -17.36 12.40
CA ASP A 659 -7.19 -17.50 13.73
C ASP A 659 -6.33 -16.27 14.03
N ASN A 660 -6.80 -15.42 14.94
CA ASN A 660 -6.01 -14.32 15.46
C ASN A 660 -5.29 -14.77 16.75
N ILE A 661 -4.37 -15.72 16.61
CA ILE A 661 -3.59 -16.30 17.72
C ILE A 661 -2.82 -15.19 18.48
N SER A 662 -2.44 -14.12 17.80
CA SER A 662 -1.67 -13.03 18.40
C SER A 662 -2.46 -12.18 19.40
N ALA A 663 -3.80 -12.14 19.32
CA ALA A 663 -4.66 -11.40 20.24
C ALA A 663 -5.22 -12.27 21.37
N GLY A 664 -5.02 -13.59 21.36
CA GLY A 664 -5.55 -14.50 22.38
C GLY A 664 -7.08 -14.62 22.38
N GLU A 665 -7.76 -14.15 21.33
CA GLU A 665 -9.21 -14.21 21.21
C GLU A 665 -9.63 -15.57 20.61
N SER A 666 -10.73 -16.13 21.11
CA SER A 666 -11.36 -17.31 20.52
C SER A 666 -11.85 -16.99 19.11
N THR A 667 -11.66 -17.92 18.15
CA THR A 667 -12.19 -17.80 16.78
C THR A 667 -13.68 -17.48 16.74
N PHE A 668 -14.45 -18.03 17.67
CA PHE A 668 -15.88 -17.73 17.81
C PHE A 668 -16.14 -16.29 18.28
N MET A 669 -15.30 -15.76 19.20
CA MET A 669 -15.46 -14.37 19.64
C MET A 669 -15.15 -13.38 18.53
N VAL A 670 -14.13 -13.64 17.72
CA VAL A 670 -13.81 -12.85 16.53
C VAL A 670 -14.99 -12.87 15.56
N GLU A 671 -15.59 -14.05 15.32
CA GLU A 671 -16.76 -14.21 14.47
C GLU A 671 -17.95 -13.39 14.97
N MET A 672 -18.22 -13.42 16.27
CA MET A 672 -19.33 -12.64 16.86
C MET A 672 -19.07 -11.15 16.83
N ASN A 673 -17.85 -10.70 17.02
CA ASN A 673 -17.47 -9.30 16.89
C ASN A 673 -17.65 -8.78 15.46
N GLU A 674 -17.26 -9.57 14.44
CA GLU A 674 -17.49 -9.24 13.02
C GLU A 674 -18.99 -9.18 12.71
N ALA A 675 -19.77 -10.17 13.14
CA ALA A 675 -21.22 -10.20 12.96
C ALA A 675 -21.91 -9.00 13.65
N ALA A 676 -21.52 -8.68 14.90
CA ALA A 676 -22.03 -7.52 15.61
C ALA A 676 -21.72 -6.20 14.90
N ASN A 677 -20.49 -6.05 14.38
CA ASN A 677 -20.11 -4.88 13.60
C ASN A 677 -21.02 -4.73 12.35
N ILE A 678 -21.27 -5.82 11.64
CA ILE A 678 -22.17 -5.83 10.49
C ILE A 678 -23.56 -5.36 10.90
N LEU A 679 -24.19 -6.05 11.87
CA LEU A 679 -25.57 -5.83 12.25
C LEU A 679 -25.85 -4.43 12.82
N ASN A 680 -24.86 -3.81 13.46
CA ASN A 680 -24.97 -2.46 14.00
C ASN A 680 -24.76 -1.35 12.93
N ASN A 681 -24.20 -1.68 11.76
CA ASN A 681 -23.84 -0.71 10.73
C ASN A 681 -24.58 -0.89 9.39
N ILE A 682 -25.60 -1.72 9.33
CA ILE A 682 -26.36 -1.94 8.10
C ILE A 682 -27.12 -0.71 7.64
N SER A 683 -27.27 -0.57 6.33
CA SER A 683 -28.03 0.47 5.64
C SER A 683 -28.95 -0.15 4.58
N GLU A 684 -29.80 0.65 3.98
CA GLU A 684 -30.72 0.19 2.93
C GLU A 684 -30.00 -0.30 1.65
N ARG A 685 -28.79 0.22 1.41
CA ARG A 685 -27.99 -0.09 0.23
C ARG A 685 -26.83 -1.02 0.54
N SER A 686 -26.82 -1.64 1.73
CA SER A 686 -25.79 -2.61 2.10
C SER A 686 -25.93 -3.91 1.33
N LEU A 687 -24.76 -4.48 0.96
CA LEU A 687 -24.62 -5.87 0.53
C LEU A 687 -23.85 -6.63 1.62
N ILE A 688 -24.47 -7.69 2.14
CA ILE A 688 -23.96 -8.49 3.25
C ILE A 688 -23.63 -9.90 2.76
N LEU A 689 -22.41 -10.37 3.02
CA LEU A 689 -21.97 -11.73 2.70
C LEU A 689 -21.61 -12.46 3.99
N LEU A 690 -22.42 -13.44 4.34
CA LEU A 690 -22.26 -14.29 5.51
C LEU A 690 -21.89 -15.70 5.09
N ASP A 691 -20.76 -16.21 5.52
CA ASP A 691 -20.29 -17.54 5.16
C ASP A 691 -20.00 -18.37 6.41
N GLU A 692 -20.77 -19.44 6.58
CA GLU A 692 -20.66 -20.43 7.63
C GLU A 692 -20.70 -19.84 9.07
N ILE A 693 -21.63 -18.93 9.34
CA ILE A 693 -21.85 -18.35 10.68
C ILE A 693 -22.27 -19.44 11.68
N GLY A 694 -21.74 -19.39 12.90
CA GLY A 694 -22.06 -20.31 14.00
C GLY A 694 -21.20 -21.57 14.04
N ARG A 695 -20.18 -21.68 13.21
CA ARG A 695 -19.32 -22.88 13.13
C ARG A 695 -18.39 -23.06 14.33
N GLY A 696 -18.08 -21.98 15.05
CA GLY A 696 -17.15 -21.98 16.18
C GLY A 696 -17.72 -22.43 17.52
N THR A 697 -18.98 -22.86 17.59
CA THR A 697 -19.67 -23.27 18.81
C THR A 697 -20.42 -24.59 18.64
N SER A 698 -21.26 -24.98 19.62
CA SER A 698 -22.10 -26.17 19.49
C SER A 698 -23.08 -26.04 18.31
N THR A 699 -23.46 -27.18 17.71
CA THR A 699 -24.31 -27.17 16.52
C THR A 699 -25.62 -26.42 16.75
N TYR A 700 -26.26 -26.63 17.90
CA TYR A 700 -27.56 -26.00 18.22
C TYR A 700 -27.43 -24.49 18.47
N ASP A 701 -26.38 -24.05 19.19
CA ASP A 701 -26.11 -22.63 19.38
C ASP A 701 -25.80 -21.97 18.03
N GLY A 702 -24.98 -22.65 17.19
CA GLY A 702 -24.63 -22.15 15.86
C GLY A 702 -25.83 -21.96 14.94
N VAL A 703 -26.73 -22.96 14.85
CA VAL A 703 -27.98 -22.87 14.10
C VAL A 703 -28.88 -21.74 14.62
N SER A 704 -29.03 -21.66 15.96
CA SER A 704 -29.88 -20.65 16.60
C SER A 704 -29.41 -19.23 16.32
N ILE A 705 -28.10 -18.99 16.40
CA ILE A 705 -27.48 -17.69 16.07
C ILE A 705 -27.65 -17.37 14.59
N ALA A 706 -27.35 -18.32 13.70
CA ALA A 706 -27.48 -18.13 12.26
C ALA A 706 -28.92 -17.82 11.84
N TRP A 707 -29.89 -18.53 12.44
CA TRP A 707 -31.33 -18.28 12.23
C TRP A 707 -31.72 -16.87 12.69
N ALA A 708 -31.35 -16.52 13.93
CA ALA A 708 -31.69 -15.22 14.51
C ALA A 708 -31.08 -14.06 13.71
N ILE A 709 -29.87 -14.18 13.20
CA ILE A 709 -29.23 -13.19 12.34
C ILE A 709 -29.99 -13.03 11.03
N ALA A 710 -30.36 -14.14 10.37
CA ALA A 710 -31.09 -14.09 9.11
C ALA A 710 -32.49 -13.50 9.29
N GLU A 711 -33.18 -13.86 10.37
CA GLU A 711 -34.50 -13.30 10.73
C GLU A 711 -34.39 -11.80 11.03
N TYR A 712 -33.39 -11.37 11.82
CA TYR A 712 -33.14 -9.97 12.10
C TYR A 712 -32.92 -9.17 10.82
N LEU A 713 -32.09 -9.65 9.90
CA LEU A 713 -31.82 -8.99 8.61
C LEU A 713 -33.09 -8.90 7.74
N HIS A 714 -33.93 -9.94 7.75
CA HIS A 714 -35.21 -9.96 7.01
C HIS A 714 -36.23 -8.96 7.57
N GLN A 715 -36.34 -8.87 8.92
CA GLN A 715 -37.31 -8.01 9.59
C GLN A 715 -36.82 -6.56 9.73
N HIS A 716 -35.52 -6.32 9.60
CA HIS A 716 -34.94 -4.98 9.79
C HIS A 716 -35.46 -4.01 8.72
N THR A 717 -35.68 -2.76 9.12
CA THR A 717 -36.27 -1.68 8.25
C THR A 717 -35.42 -1.40 7.02
N THR A 718 -34.12 -1.60 7.08
CA THR A 718 -33.21 -1.39 5.94
C THR A 718 -33.34 -2.42 4.84
N GLN A 719 -33.82 -3.63 5.14
CA GLN A 719 -33.94 -4.73 4.19
C GLN A 719 -32.67 -4.97 3.36
N ALA A 720 -31.53 -4.97 4.02
CA ALA A 720 -30.22 -5.10 3.37
C ALA A 720 -30.12 -6.42 2.57
N LYS A 721 -29.56 -6.33 1.36
CA LYS A 721 -29.34 -7.48 0.48
C LYS A 721 -28.32 -8.42 1.08
N THR A 722 -28.65 -9.72 1.17
CA THR A 722 -27.80 -10.68 1.87
C THR A 722 -27.62 -11.96 1.07
N LEU A 723 -26.38 -12.41 0.97
CA LEU A 723 -25.98 -13.76 0.55
C LEU A 723 -25.48 -14.51 1.77
N PHE A 724 -26.17 -15.59 2.15
CA PHE A 724 -25.91 -16.36 3.35
C PHE A 724 -25.54 -17.81 2.99
N ALA A 725 -24.27 -18.12 2.97
CA ALA A 725 -23.82 -19.49 2.77
C ALA A 725 -23.80 -20.24 4.11
N THR A 726 -24.36 -21.44 4.12
CA THR A 726 -24.48 -22.25 5.32
C THR A 726 -24.43 -23.74 5.00
N HIS A 727 -24.05 -24.54 5.99
CA HIS A 727 -24.16 -26.00 5.96
C HIS A 727 -25.32 -26.50 6.86
N TYR A 728 -26.02 -25.57 7.52
CA TYR A 728 -27.19 -25.89 8.31
C TYR A 728 -28.41 -26.05 7.42
N HIS A 729 -28.91 -27.29 7.27
CA HIS A 729 -30.06 -27.59 6.44
C HIS A 729 -31.37 -27.05 7.04
N GLU A 730 -31.39 -26.84 8.34
CA GLU A 730 -32.50 -26.27 9.10
C GLU A 730 -32.87 -24.85 8.58
N LEU A 731 -31.91 -24.08 8.12
CA LEU A 731 -32.16 -22.74 7.57
C LEU A 731 -32.95 -22.78 6.25
N ASN A 732 -33.05 -23.93 5.57
CA ASN A 732 -33.87 -24.06 4.39
C ASN A 732 -35.37 -23.84 4.71
N GLU A 733 -35.81 -24.12 5.94
CA GLU A 733 -37.18 -23.93 6.39
C GLU A 733 -37.59 -22.45 6.49
N MET A 734 -36.61 -21.54 6.54
CA MET A 734 -36.88 -20.11 6.60
C MET A 734 -37.69 -19.59 5.40
N THR A 735 -37.59 -20.22 4.25
CA THR A 735 -38.37 -19.84 3.04
C THR A 735 -39.85 -20.06 3.18
N VAL A 736 -40.28 -20.90 4.13
CA VAL A 736 -41.72 -21.14 4.43
C VAL A 736 -42.29 -19.96 5.21
N ASN A 737 -41.51 -19.35 6.10
CA ASN A 737 -41.97 -18.32 7.02
C ASN A 737 -41.63 -16.91 6.54
N PHE A 738 -40.66 -16.74 5.63
CA PHE A 738 -40.10 -15.45 5.20
C PHE A 738 -40.12 -15.34 3.68
N GLU A 739 -41.05 -14.59 3.12
CA GLU A 739 -41.31 -14.53 1.67
C GLU A 739 -40.10 -14.04 0.86
N ARG A 740 -39.26 -13.13 1.41
CA ARG A 740 -38.10 -12.57 0.74
C ARG A 740 -36.81 -13.38 0.93
N VAL A 741 -36.89 -14.53 1.61
CA VAL A 741 -35.77 -15.48 1.73
C VAL A 741 -35.94 -16.54 0.65
N LYS A 742 -34.90 -16.81 -0.12
CA LYS A 742 -34.88 -17.84 -1.17
C LYS A 742 -33.76 -18.81 -0.97
N ASN A 743 -34.05 -20.10 -1.15
CA ASN A 743 -33.04 -21.16 -1.07
C ASN A 743 -32.41 -21.41 -2.43
N PHE A 744 -31.10 -21.50 -2.43
CA PHE A 744 -30.29 -21.96 -3.55
C PHE A 744 -29.28 -22.99 -3.07
N HIS A 745 -28.84 -23.85 -3.96
CA HIS A 745 -27.74 -24.76 -3.66
C HIS A 745 -26.75 -24.80 -4.80
N VAL A 746 -25.50 -25.12 -4.48
CA VAL A 746 -24.51 -25.36 -5.51
C VAL A 746 -24.62 -26.79 -5.99
N SER A 747 -24.97 -26.93 -7.30
CA SER A 747 -25.28 -28.23 -7.88
C SER A 747 -24.08 -29.16 -7.95
N ILE A 748 -24.35 -30.43 -7.76
CA ILE A 748 -23.44 -31.56 -7.87
C ILE A 748 -24.03 -32.61 -8.77
N GLN A 749 -23.17 -33.36 -9.42
CA GLN A 749 -23.59 -34.52 -10.21
C GLN A 749 -22.95 -35.77 -9.65
N GLU A 750 -23.76 -36.78 -9.34
CA GLU A 750 -23.26 -38.09 -8.93
C GLU A 750 -23.08 -38.97 -10.16
N ASN A 751 -21.87 -39.47 -10.37
CA ASN A 751 -21.57 -40.40 -11.45
C ASN A 751 -20.83 -41.63 -10.89
N LYS A 752 -21.52 -42.78 -10.86
CA LYS A 752 -20.97 -44.07 -10.41
C LYS A 752 -20.31 -44.03 -9.01
N GLY A 753 -20.91 -43.30 -8.04
CA GLY A 753 -20.40 -43.16 -6.69
C GLY A 753 -19.27 -42.12 -6.54
N ASN A 754 -18.94 -41.36 -7.60
CA ASN A 754 -18.06 -40.20 -7.54
C ASN A 754 -18.90 -38.95 -7.68
N ILE A 755 -18.56 -37.93 -6.87
CA ILE A 755 -19.23 -36.64 -6.91
C ILE A 755 -18.41 -35.68 -7.79
N ILE A 756 -19.08 -35.08 -8.75
CA ILE A 756 -18.57 -34.01 -9.60
C ILE A 756 -19.25 -32.72 -9.14
N PHE A 757 -18.44 -31.76 -8.67
CA PHE A 757 -18.90 -30.42 -8.30
C PHE A 757 -19.13 -29.61 -9.56
N MET A 758 -20.42 -29.36 -9.87
CA MET A 758 -20.80 -28.57 -11.06
C MET A 758 -20.59 -27.09 -10.87
N ARG A 759 -20.37 -26.61 -9.63
CA ARG A 759 -20.13 -25.21 -9.27
C ARG A 759 -21.18 -24.22 -9.80
N LYS A 760 -22.39 -24.71 -10.11
CA LYS A 760 -23.51 -23.91 -10.61
C LYS A 760 -24.54 -23.71 -9.51
N LEU A 761 -24.91 -22.45 -9.27
CA LEU A 761 -25.97 -22.09 -8.34
C LEU A 761 -27.34 -22.37 -8.99
N VAL A 762 -28.20 -23.14 -8.31
CA VAL A 762 -29.52 -23.47 -8.77
C VAL A 762 -30.57 -23.26 -7.66
N PRO A 763 -31.81 -22.89 -7.99
CA PRO A 763 -32.86 -22.72 -6.98
C PRO A 763 -33.16 -24.01 -6.22
N GLY A 764 -33.58 -23.88 -4.95
CA GLY A 764 -33.91 -24.98 -4.04
C GLY A 764 -32.82 -25.24 -3.00
N GLY A 765 -33.17 -25.89 -1.90
CA GLY A 765 -32.22 -26.32 -0.86
C GLY A 765 -31.56 -27.66 -1.18
N SER A 766 -30.40 -27.93 -0.58
CA SER A 766 -29.77 -29.27 -0.59
C SER A 766 -30.21 -30.04 0.65
N GLU A 767 -30.70 -31.26 0.47
CA GLU A 767 -31.13 -32.13 1.57
C GLU A 767 -30.04 -33.08 2.07
N HIS A 768 -28.91 -33.20 1.35
CA HIS A 768 -27.89 -34.18 1.65
C HIS A 768 -26.57 -33.55 2.09
N SER A 769 -25.95 -34.21 3.10
CA SER A 769 -24.59 -33.86 3.55
C SER A 769 -23.53 -34.65 2.75
N PHE A 770 -22.53 -33.98 2.23
CA PHE A 770 -21.49 -34.58 1.38
C PHE A 770 -20.11 -34.59 2.06
N GLY A 771 -20.02 -34.30 3.36
CA GLY A 771 -18.76 -34.22 4.09
C GLY A 771 -17.92 -35.50 4.04
N ILE A 772 -18.57 -36.68 4.11
CA ILE A 772 -17.87 -37.99 4.03
C ILE A 772 -17.30 -38.23 2.63
N HIS A 773 -17.97 -37.76 1.57
CA HIS A 773 -17.45 -37.84 0.22
C HIS A 773 -16.21 -36.94 0.02
N VAL A 774 -16.21 -35.74 0.61
CA VAL A 774 -15.03 -34.85 0.60
C VAL A 774 -13.87 -35.50 1.35
N ALA A 775 -14.14 -36.14 2.49
CA ALA A 775 -13.12 -36.89 3.24
C ALA A 775 -12.50 -38.03 2.41
N LYS A 776 -13.33 -38.74 1.62
CA LYS A 776 -12.86 -39.76 0.66
C LYS A 776 -11.95 -39.18 -0.43
N LEU A 777 -12.35 -38.03 -1.00
CA LEU A 777 -11.55 -37.32 -2.01
C LEU A 777 -10.23 -36.78 -1.46
N ALA A 778 -10.20 -36.41 -0.18
CA ALA A 778 -8.98 -35.98 0.53
C ALA A 778 -8.01 -37.15 0.85
N GLY A 779 -8.36 -38.40 0.48
CA GLY A 779 -7.51 -39.56 0.69
C GLY A 779 -7.62 -40.17 2.10
N MET A 780 -8.69 -39.92 2.83
CA MET A 780 -8.90 -40.53 4.14
C MET A 780 -9.00 -42.07 4.05
N PRO A 781 -8.43 -42.85 5.01
CA PRO A 781 -8.43 -44.32 4.95
C PRO A 781 -9.85 -44.88 4.76
N ALA A 782 -10.03 -45.82 3.84
CA ALA A 782 -11.33 -46.41 3.49
C ALA A 782 -12.11 -46.98 4.68
N LYS A 783 -11.42 -47.53 5.69
CA LYS A 783 -12.07 -48.00 6.93
C LYS A 783 -12.75 -46.89 7.71
N VAL A 784 -12.14 -45.68 7.76
CA VAL A 784 -12.70 -44.51 8.43
C VAL A 784 -13.92 -43.98 7.67
N VAL A 785 -13.81 -43.89 6.33
CA VAL A 785 -14.88 -43.43 5.44
C VAL A 785 -16.10 -44.36 5.52
N ASN A 786 -15.88 -45.70 5.48
CA ASN A 786 -16.95 -46.66 5.58
C ASN A 786 -17.66 -46.59 6.94
N ARG A 787 -16.88 -46.48 8.04
CA ARG A 787 -17.46 -46.36 9.37
C ARG A 787 -18.24 -45.04 9.54
N ALA A 788 -17.73 -43.94 9.00
CA ALA A 788 -18.44 -42.67 9.02
C ALA A 788 -19.81 -42.76 8.27
N ASN A 789 -19.86 -43.45 7.13
CA ASN A 789 -21.10 -43.70 6.39
C ASN A 789 -22.12 -44.52 7.19
N GLU A 790 -21.68 -45.55 7.94
CA GLU A 790 -22.54 -46.34 8.81
C GLU A 790 -23.14 -45.49 9.93
N ILE A 791 -22.32 -44.68 10.56
CA ILE A 791 -22.73 -43.77 11.65
C ILE A 791 -23.74 -42.74 11.11
N LEU A 792 -23.42 -42.11 9.93
CA LEU A 792 -24.34 -41.14 9.29
C LEU A 792 -25.72 -41.76 9.04
N LYS A 793 -25.80 -42.93 8.45
CA LYS A 793 -27.07 -43.64 8.22
C LYS A 793 -27.87 -43.87 9.50
N THR A 794 -27.18 -44.22 10.60
CA THR A 794 -27.82 -44.40 11.90
C THR A 794 -28.40 -43.12 12.45
N LEU A 795 -27.63 -41.99 12.34
CA LEU A 795 -28.07 -40.68 12.79
C LEU A 795 -29.24 -40.13 11.94
N GLU A 796 -29.20 -40.31 10.61
CA GLU A 796 -30.30 -39.90 9.72
C GLU A 796 -31.57 -40.75 9.95
N ALA A 797 -31.44 -42.03 10.23
CA ALA A 797 -32.58 -42.90 10.55
C ALA A 797 -33.26 -42.52 11.87
N SER A 798 -32.46 -42.09 12.88
CA SER A 798 -32.97 -41.59 14.15
C SER A 798 -33.79 -40.29 13.98
N ARG A 799 -33.32 -39.41 13.11
CA ARG A 799 -34.03 -38.15 12.73
C ARG A 799 -35.34 -38.36 11.99
N SER A 800 -35.45 -39.40 11.16
CA SER A 800 -36.65 -39.71 10.37
C SER A 800 -37.77 -40.34 11.23
N GLN A 801 -37.46 -40.89 12.39
CA GLN A 801 -38.47 -41.45 13.32
C GLN A 801 -39.14 -40.38 14.21
N GLU A 802 -38.55 -39.18 14.34
CA GLU A 802 -39.12 -38.03 15.06
C GLU A 802 -39.91 -37.08 14.15
N GLY A 803 -40.54 -37.57 13.07
CA GLY A 803 -41.30 -36.80 12.13
C GLY A 803 -42.30 -35.84 12.76
N GLY A 804 -42.08 -34.56 12.55
CA GLY A 804 -43.01 -33.49 12.93
C GLY A 804 -42.42 -32.14 13.28
N THR A 805 -41.37 -31.67 12.60
CA THR A 805 -40.78 -30.35 12.88
C THR A 805 -41.57 -29.15 12.42
N SER A 806 -42.46 -29.29 11.40
CA SER A 806 -43.23 -28.16 10.81
C SER A 806 -44.40 -27.69 11.68
N GLU A 807 -45.02 -28.56 12.47
CA GLU A 807 -46.11 -28.18 13.36
C GLU A 807 -45.64 -27.57 14.68
N ASN A 808 -44.47 -27.94 15.16
CA ASN A 808 -43.93 -27.43 16.42
C ASN A 808 -43.41 -25.99 16.33
N ILE A 809 -42.90 -25.55 15.19
CA ILE A 809 -42.45 -24.19 15.00
C ILE A 809 -43.62 -23.18 14.94
N LYS A 810 -44.75 -23.54 14.39
CA LYS A 810 -45.96 -22.71 14.39
C LYS A 810 -46.57 -22.44 15.78
N ARG A 811 -46.32 -23.29 16.77
CA ARG A 811 -46.83 -23.13 18.14
C ARG A 811 -45.96 -22.17 18.99
N VAL A 812 -44.71 -21.93 18.60
CA VAL A 812 -43.78 -21.06 19.35
C VAL A 812 -44.00 -19.58 19.08
N THR A 813 -44.70 -19.21 18.00
CA THR A 813 -44.98 -17.80 17.64
C THR A 813 -46.18 -17.18 18.35
N GLU A 814 -47.03 -17.92 19.06
CA GLU A 814 -48.23 -17.37 19.69
C GLU A 814 -48.25 -17.37 21.23
N GLU A 815 -47.46 -18.15 21.97
CA GLU A 815 -47.45 -18.06 23.43
C GLU A 815 -46.06 -18.31 24.06
N ASN A 816 -45.57 -17.32 24.75
CA ASN A 816 -44.49 -17.34 25.81
C ASN A 816 -43.40 -18.39 25.73
N MET A 817 -42.22 -17.90 25.39
CA MET A 817 -40.95 -18.61 25.49
C MET A 817 -40.76 -19.44 26.76
N GLN A 818 -40.95 -20.72 26.63
CA GLN A 818 -40.23 -21.73 27.37
C GLN A 818 -39.78 -22.78 26.37
N LEU A 819 -38.57 -22.58 25.85
CA LEU A 819 -37.86 -23.47 24.94
C LEU A 819 -37.62 -24.81 25.64
N SER A 820 -38.47 -25.78 25.44
CA SER A 820 -38.18 -27.17 25.67
C SER A 820 -37.49 -27.72 24.39
N PHE A 821 -36.23 -27.44 24.26
CA PHE A 821 -35.41 -27.97 23.18
C PHE A 821 -34.64 -29.20 23.65
N PHE A 822 -34.96 -30.35 23.02
CA PHE A 822 -34.24 -31.62 22.98
C PHE A 822 -33.83 -32.21 24.35
N GLN A 823 -34.67 -33.09 24.80
CA GLN A 823 -34.22 -34.19 25.63
C GLN A 823 -33.27 -35.08 24.75
N LEU A 824 -32.00 -35.01 24.99
CA LEU A 824 -31.16 -36.18 24.81
C LEU A 824 -31.66 -37.24 25.78
N ASP A 825 -32.44 -38.19 25.26
CA ASP A 825 -32.80 -39.38 26.02
C ASP A 825 -31.50 -40.18 26.20
N ASP A 826 -30.83 -39.86 27.31
CA ASP A 826 -29.86 -40.77 27.88
C ASP A 826 -30.65 -41.96 28.44
N PRO A 827 -30.49 -43.18 27.89
CA PRO A 827 -31.22 -44.37 28.36
C PRO A 827 -31.11 -44.59 29.85
N VAL A 828 -30.04 -44.07 30.48
CA VAL A 828 -29.81 -44.12 31.92
C VAL A 828 -30.75 -43.15 32.65
N LEU A 829 -30.99 -41.95 32.11
CA LEU A 829 -31.90 -40.94 32.66
C LEU A 829 -33.37 -41.38 32.52
N GLU A 830 -33.72 -42.06 31.42
CA GLU A 830 -35.06 -42.59 31.20
C GLU A 830 -35.33 -43.77 32.20
N ASN A 831 -34.42 -44.69 32.40
CA ASN A 831 -34.51 -45.74 33.43
C ASN A 831 -34.63 -45.18 34.86
N ILE A 832 -33.92 -44.12 35.16
CA ILE A 832 -33.97 -43.42 36.44
C ILE A 832 -35.37 -42.76 36.62
N ARG A 833 -35.90 -42.13 35.58
CA ARG A 833 -37.21 -41.50 35.58
C ARG A 833 -38.31 -42.53 35.78
N GLU A 834 -38.25 -43.69 35.09
CA GLU A 834 -39.20 -44.78 35.26
C GLU A 834 -39.14 -45.36 36.68
N GLU A 835 -37.99 -45.60 37.24
CA GLU A 835 -37.80 -46.10 38.60
C GLU A 835 -38.32 -45.09 39.64
N LEU A 836 -38.05 -43.79 39.45
CA LEU A 836 -38.57 -42.75 40.34
C LEU A 836 -40.09 -42.61 40.25
N THR A 837 -40.71 -42.79 39.06
CA THR A 837 -42.15 -42.68 38.86
C THR A 837 -42.91 -43.88 39.45
N LYS A 838 -42.29 -45.06 39.60
CA LYS A 838 -42.83 -46.27 40.20
C LYS A 838 -42.82 -46.26 41.74
N ILE A 839 -42.14 -45.27 42.35
CA ILE A 839 -41.98 -45.15 43.82
C ILE A 839 -43.13 -44.36 44.44
N ASP A 840 -43.92 -44.99 45.26
CA ASP A 840 -44.89 -44.32 46.13
C ASP A 840 -44.19 -43.99 47.48
N ILE A 841 -43.83 -42.70 47.64
CA ILE A 841 -43.08 -42.19 48.78
C ILE A 841 -43.82 -42.42 50.12
N ASN A 842 -45.17 -42.51 50.10
CA ASN A 842 -45.98 -42.61 51.33
C ASN A 842 -46.04 -44.04 51.89
N THR A 843 -45.58 -45.04 51.14
CA THR A 843 -45.57 -46.45 51.54
C THR A 843 -44.19 -47.02 51.89
N LEU A 844 -43.13 -46.22 51.68
CA LEU A 844 -41.75 -46.65 51.89
C LEU A 844 -41.29 -46.44 53.33
N THR A 845 -40.65 -47.47 53.91
CA THR A 845 -39.91 -47.31 55.18
C THR A 845 -38.56 -46.55 54.86
N PRO A 846 -37.97 -45.91 55.93
CA PRO A 846 -36.70 -45.17 55.73
C PRO A 846 -35.54 -46.03 55.20
N ILE A 847 -35.52 -47.32 55.48
CA ILE A 847 -34.49 -48.22 54.97
C ILE A 847 -34.73 -48.57 53.53
N GLU A 848 -35.95 -48.76 53.10
CA GLU A 848 -36.32 -49.00 51.67
C GLU A 848 -36.04 -47.77 50.81
N ALA A 849 -36.31 -46.58 51.31
CA ALA A 849 -35.98 -45.34 50.67
C ALA A 849 -34.47 -45.19 50.40
N LEU A 850 -33.65 -45.54 51.41
CA LEU A 850 -32.18 -45.52 51.29
C LEU A 850 -31.65 -46.58 50.27
N MET A 851 -32.28 -47.78 50.30
CA MET A 851 -31.92 -48.82 49.33
C MET A 851 -32.31 -48.43 47.87
N LYS A 852 -33.47 -47.79 47.67
CA LYS A 852 -33.90 -47.27 46.37
C LYS A 852 -33.01 -46.15 45.87
N LEU A 853 -32.66 -45.19 46.72
CA LEU A 853 -31.70 -44.12 46.41
C LEU A 853 -30.31 -44.67 46.06
N ASN A 854 -29.84 -45.72 46.75
CA ASN A 854 -28.57 -46.37 46.45
C ASN A 854 -28.63 -47.14 45.10
N ALA A 855 -29.79 -47.72 44.76
CA ALA A 855 -29.99 -48.37 43.46
C ALA A 855 -29.95 -47.36 42.32
N ILE A 856 -30.64 -46.21 42.45
CA ILE A 856 -30.66 -45.12 41.52
C ILE A 856 -29.23 -44.49 41.35
N LYS A 857 -28.48 -44.31 42.45
CA LYS A 857 -27.11 -43.83 42.43
C LYS A 857 -26.19 -44.76 41.67
N LYS A 858 -26.32 -46.10 41.80
CA LYS A 858 -25.57 -47.09 41.02
C LYS A 858 -25.84 -47.06 39.55
N MET A 859 -27.05 -46.62 39.10
CA MET A 859 -27.38 -46.46 37.70
C MET A 859 -26.66 -45.30 37.05
N ILE A 860 -26.24 -44.27 37.83
CA ILE A 860 -25.45 -43.12 37.39
C ILE A 860 -23.92 -43.42 37.39
N GLY A 861 -23.49 -44.59 37.81
CA GLY A 861 -22.08 -44.96 37.81
C GLY A 861 -21.28 -44.53 39.06
N GLY A 862 -21.98 -44.28 40.18
CA GLY A 862 -21.41 -43.95 41.50
C GLY A 862 -21.15 -45.17 42.38
#